data_9dcaf7a625679ac4b3b01512a0ea6420
#
_entry.id   9dcaf7a625679ac4b3b01512a0ea6420
#
_cell.length_a   1.000
_cell.length_b   1.000
_cell.length_c   1.000
_cell.angle_alpha   90.00
_cell.angle_beta   90.00
_cell.angle_gamma   90.00
#
_symmetry.space_group_name_H-M   'P 1'
#
loop_
_entity.id
_entity.type
_entity.pdbx_description
1 polymer ?
#
loop_
_entity_poly.entity_id
_entity_poly.type
_entity_poly.pdbx_seq_one_letter_code
_entity_poly.pdbx_strand_id
1 'polypeptide(L)'
;MRDGLFRKKYDDLIAVCRKNLRSVDEDLIRHSFEFSLKAHKNDMRASGEPFFNHPYEVAMVVAKEIPLDDISVASALLHDVVEDTEYEIKDIRAEFGDTIANIVDGATKISDIFRGHEVTQAENYRKMLLSMVNDIRVMLLKFADRLHNMRTLEYLPKEKQERLAKETLDIYAPFANRFGLARIKWELEDLAFKYLFPKEYDDIARHLKSKRKERESYIKKFIEPLDKQLKKEDLKFEIEGRPKHLYSIYNKMMNRAKPLDEMYDLFAVRVILDTENTNDCFTVYGILTSIYLPIPERFKNYISVPKKNGYQSIHATVVGPEGKMVEVQIRTRAMHEVAENGVAAHWKYKENVTSLDEELENWISWVREIFEHADGDTPAKQLMESFKLNLYQDEIYVFTPKGELKILPKGATPVDFGFAVHSNIGFHCLSAKVNGRIVPLDHLLVSGDQVEIITSKKQTPNTDWEQFVVTHKAKEHIRKWIKDEERKSVSDGREQWEKRTKKYKLHLNDDELIKRLSDRSLLSLREFYLKIHTGELDPDVIAEDLASKLKHPPQETPREEKKTGWVEQFIRTARNITGGISLGGSEDTFMHNYAKCCNPIPGDEIIGFITTGEGIRIHRKSCKNVATVAAAEPQRMVEVNWPQANGAEFAAAIRVSGEDRSGMLNDLAHSISTYQNTNIRGVNIDVRDSMFEGLVFVSVKDTEHLNRIIERLRKIKGVSRADRLLE
;
A
#
# COMPACT_ATOMS: atom_id res chain seq x y z
N MET A 1 -23.98 -43.57 12.20
CA MET A 1 -24.12 -42.59 13.33
C MET A 1 -24.64 -43.28 14.58
N ARG A 2 -23.72 -43.85 15.42
CA ARG A 2 -24.11 -44.56 16.65
C ARG A 2 -24.14 -43.66 17.90
N ASP A 3 -23.53 -42.47 17.86
CA ASP A 3 -23.54 -41.51 18.97
C ASP A 3 -24.63 -40.45 18.77
N GLY A 4 -25.52 -40.29 19.72
CA GLY A 4 -26.60 -39.30 19.63
C GLY A 4 -26.14 -37.87 19.43
N LEU A 5 -24.91 -37.53 19.84
CA LEU A 5 -24.31 -36.20 19.65
C LEU A 5 -24.02 -35.91 18.17
N PHE A 6 -23.42 -36.83 17.42
CA PHE A 6 -23.14 -36.64 16.01
C PHE A 6 -24.40 -36.62 15.16
N ARG A 7 -25.42 -37.40 15.55
CA ARG A 7 -26.70 -37.31 14.88
C ARG A 7 -27.34 -35.94 15.05
N LYS A 8 -27.32 -35.39 16.26
CA LYS A 8 -27.83 -34.03 16.52
C LYS A 8 -27.04 -32.98 15.68
N LYS A 9 -25.70 -33.07 15.60
CA LYS A 9 -24.90 -32.16 14.78
C LYS A 9 -25.29 -32.23 13.29
N TYR A 10 -25.53 -33.43 12.78
CA TYR A 10 -26.03 -33.61 11.42
C TYR A 10 -27.39 -32.96 11.22
N ASP A 11 -28.36 -33.24 12.13
CA ASP A 11 -29.72 -32.68 12.06
C ASP A 11 -29.68 -31.13 12.12
N ASP A 12 -28.80 -30.55 12.98
CA ASP A 12 -28.57 -29.10 13.08
C ASP A 12 -28.03 -28.52 11.77
N LEU A 13 -27.03 -29.19 11.15
CA LEU A 13 -26.44 -28.75 9.86
C LEU A 13 -27.48 -28.77 8.74
N ILE A 14 -28.27 -29.86 8.62
CA ILE A 14 -29.31 -29.98 7.61
C ILE A 14 -30.40 -28.92 7.80
N ALA A 15 -30.80 -28.66 9.05
CA ALA A 15 -31.79 -27.61 9.35
C ALA A 15 -31.28 -26.22 8.89
N VAL A 16 -29.98 -25.94 9.10
CA VAL A 16 -29.35 -24.67 8.61
C VAL A 16 -29.27 -24.64 7.07
N CYS A 17 -28.88 -25.75 6.42
CA CYS A 17 -28.87 -25.86 4.97
C CYS A 17 -30.25 -25.62 4.36
N ARG A 18 -31.27 -26.30 4.84
CA ARG A 18 -32.66 -26.12 4.36
C ARG A 18 -33.18 -24.69 4.51
N LYS A 19 -32.72 -23.97 5.53
CA LYS A 19 -33.11 -22.57 5.75
C LYS A 19 -32.42 -21.59 4.82
N ASN A 20 -31.15 -21.80 4.48
CA ASN A 20 -30.32 -20.82 3.86
C ASN A 20 -29.97 -21.14 2.41
N LEU A 21 -29.86 -22.40 2.02
CA LEU A 21 -29.56 -22.84 0.67
C LEU A 21 -30.84 -22.99 -0.16
N ARG A 22 -30.70 -22.84 -1.47
CA ARG A 22 -31.77 -22.95 -2.46
C ARG A 22 -32.23 -24.40 -2.69
N SER A 23 -31.26 -25.29 -2.79
CA SER A 23 -31.45 -26.74 -2.90
C SER A 23 -30.50 -27.45 -1.93
N VAL A 24 -30.86 -28.60 -1.47
CA VAL A 24 -30.04 -29.37 -0.54
C VAL A 24 -30.11 -30.84 -0.93
N ASP A 25 -28.97 -31.37 -1.36
CA ASP A 25 -28.75 -32.80 -1.51
C ASP A 25 -28.33 -33.37 -0.16
N GLU A 26 -29.32 -33.85 0.59
CA GLU A 26 -29.12 -34.37 1.95
C GLU A 26 -28.29 -35.65 1.95
N ASP A 27 -28.35 -36.47 0.88
CA ASP A 27 -27.60 -37.69 0.78
C ASP A 27 -26.12 -37.39 0.54
N LEU A 28 -25.81 -36.41 -0.29
CA LEU A 28 -24.43 -35.92 -0.47
C LEU A 28 -23.85 -35.37 0.82
N ILE A 29 -24.59 -34.50 1.54
CA ILE A 29 -24.12 -33.92 2.80
C ILE A 29 -23.97 -35.01 3.88
N ARG A 30 -24.88 -35.98 3.94
CA ARG A 30 -24.78 -37.10 4.88
C ARG A 30 -23.54 -37.95 4.60
N HIS A 31 -23.34 -38.29 3.36
CA HIS A 31 -22.17 -39.08 2.93
C HIS A 31 -20.86 -38.38 3.26
N SER A 32 -20.75 -37.08 2.93
CA SER A 32 -19.58 -36.24 3.26
C SER A 32 -19.35 -36.13 4.78
N PHE A 33 -20.44 -35.98 5.56
CA PHE A 33 -20.37 -35.92 7.02
C PHE A 33 -19.85 -37.23 7.62
N GLU A 34 -20.39 -38.38 7.18
CA GLU A 34 -19.99 -39.70 7.69
C GLU A 34 -18.55 -40.03 7.26
N PHE A 35 -18.15 -39.67 6.04
CA PHE A 35 -16.80 -39.87 5.53
C PHE A 35 -15.78 -39.07 6.34
N SER A 36 -16.00 -37.78 6.54
CA SER A 36 -15.15 -36.91 7.35
C SER A 36 -15.04 -37.37 8.81
N LEU A 37 -16.18 -37.75 9.41
CA LEU A 37 -16.21 -38.28 10.76
C LEU A 37 -15.40 -39.58 10.90
N LYS A 38 -15.43 -40.45 9.88
CA LYS A 38 -14.64 -41.67 9.83
C LYS A 38 -13.16 -41.40 9.65
N ALA A 39 -12.81 -40.47 8.75
CA ALA A 39 -11.45 -40.08 8.45
C ALA A 39 -10.72 -39.54 9.70
N HIS A 40 -11.37 -38.64 10.44
CA HIS A 40 -10.80 -37.98 11.64
C HIS A 40 -11.17 -38.67 12.96
N LYS A 41 -11.48 -39.97 12.95
CA LYS A 41 -12.02 -40.67 14.12
C LYS A 41 -11.12 -40.62 15.36
N ASN A 42 -9.81 -40.60 15.17
CA ASN A 42 -8.81 -40.69 16.25
C ASN A 42 -8.06 -39.35 16.46
N ASP A 43 -8.36 -38.35 15.67
CA ASP A 43 -7.61 -37.09 15.68
C ASP A 43 -8.20 -36.11 16.70
N MET A 44 -7.31 -35.42 17.40
CA MET A 44 -7.68 -34.42 18.42
C MET A 44 -7.04 -33.08 18.08
N ARG A 45 -7.76 -32.00 18.32
CA ARG A 45 -7.26 -30.62 18.20
C ARG A 45 -6.41 -30.22 19.41
N ALA A 46 -5.67 -29.11 19.27
CA ALA A 46 -4.93 -28.49 20.38
C ALA A 46 -5.84 -28.08 21.56
N SER A 47 -7.13 -27.88 21.33
CA SER A 47 -8.16 -27.62 22.35
C SER A 47 -8.52 -28.87 23.17
N GLY A 48 -8.10 -30.09 22.75
CA GLY A 48 -8.53 -31.35 23.34
C GLY A 48 -9.88 -31.85 22.84
N GLU A 49 -10.48 -31.24 21.83
CA GLU A 49 -11.72 -31.69 21.19
C GLU A 49 -11.46 -32.61 20.00
N PRO A 50 -12.43 -33.48 19.61
CA PRO A 50 -12.33 -34.26 18.38
C PRO A 50 -12.10 -33.37 17.15
N PHE A 51 -11.16 -33.78 16.30
CA PHE A 51 -10.78 -32.98 15.12
C PHE A 51 -11.98 -32.71 14.20
N PHE A 52 -12.90 -33.65 14.06
CA PHE A 52 -14.12 -33.51 13.26
C PHE A 52 -14.97 -32.28 13.60
N ASN A 53 -14.83 -31.72 14.82
CA ASN A 53 -15.54 -30.48 15.17
C ASN A 53 -15.15 -29.31 14.24
N HIS A 54 -13.92 -29.29 13.76
CA HIS A 54 -13.45 -28.23 12.85
C HIS A 54 -14.16 -28.27 11.49
N PRO A 55 -14.07 -29.31 10.67
CA PRO A 55 -14.76 -29.35 9.38
C PRO A 55 -16.29 -29.21 9.54
N TYR A 56 -16.87 -29.68 10.64
CA TYR A 56 -18.28 -29.44 10.96
C TYR A 56 -18.59 -27.94 11.15
N GLU A 57 -17.81 -27.24 11.96
CA GLU A 57 -18.01 -25.80 12.20
C GLU A 57 -17.72 -24.96 10.94
N VAL A 58 -16.73 -25.36 10.13
CA VAL A 58 -16.48 -24.73 8.82
C VAL A 58 -17.69 -24.92 7.90
N ALA A 59 -18.27 -26.12 7.84
CA ALA A 59 -19.50 -26.39 7.08
C ALA A 59 -20.69 -25.56 7.59
N MET A 60 -20.81 -25.38 8.91
CA MET A 60 -21.82 -24.51 9.51
C MET A 60 -21.63 -23.04 9.13
N VAL A 61 -20.38 -22.54 9.09
CA VAL A 61 -20.07 -21.18 8.61
C VAL A 61 -20.46 -21.05 7.15
N VAL A 62 -20.09 -22.02 6.28
CA VAL A 62 -20.47 -22.02 4.86
C VAL A 62 -22.00 -22.00 4.72
N ALA A 63 -22.73 -22.88 5.42
CA ALA A 63 -24.19 -22.98 5.30
C ALA A 63 -24.94 -21.74 5.84
N LYS A 64 -24.38 -21.05 6.83
CA LYS A 64 -25.05 -19.95 7.54
C LYS A 64 -24.59 -18.56 7.13
N GLU A 65 -23.26 -18.38 6.93
CA GLU A 65 -22.64 -17.07 6.78
C GLU A 65 -22.17 -16.82 5.35
N ILE A 66 -21.93 -17.89 4.55
CA ILE A 66 -21.56 -17.83 3.13
C ILE A 66 -22.47 -18.82 2.35
N PRO A 67 -23.80 -18.68 2.39
CA PRO A 67 -24.68 -19.66 1.80
C PRO A 67 -24.53 -19.70 0.27
N LEU A 68 -23.93 -20.79 -0.22
CA LEU A 68 -23.70 -21.04 -1.65
C LEU A 68 -24.57 -22.19 -2.14
N ASP A 69 -24.02 -23.41 -2.09
CA ASP A 69 -24.65 -24.65 -2.53
C ASP A 69 -24.27 -25.83 -1.60
N ASP A 70 -24.90 -26.96 -1.80
CA ASP A 70 -24.65 -28.22 -1.09
C ASP A 70 -23.24 -28.78 -1.37
N ILE A 71 -22.72 -28.59 -2.59
CA ILE A 71 -21.35 -28.94 -2.99
C ILE A 71 -20.32 -28.21 -2.10
N SER A 72 -20.56 -26.93 -1.82
CA SER A 72 -19.68 -26.11 -0.95
C SER A 72 -19.72 -26.62 0.50
N VAL A 73 -20.88 -27.02 1.00
CA VAL A 73 -21.04 -27.61 2.35
C VAL A 73 -20.33 -28.96 2.42
N ALA A 74 -20.53 -29.82 1.42
CA ALA A 74 -19.84 -31.12 1.32
C ALA A 74 -18.30 -30.93 1.25
N SER A 75 -17.83 -29.99 0.43
CA SER A 75 -16.41 -29.66 0.33
C SER A 75 -15.85 -29.14 1.66
N ALA A 76 -16.65 -28.37 2.43
CA ALA A 76 -16.26 -27.89 3.76
C ALA A 76 -16.11 -29.03 4.78
N LEU A 77 -16.96 -30.05 4.71
CA LEU A 77 -16.82 -31.24 5.53
C LEU A 77 -15.57 -32.05 5.20
N LEU A 78 -15.09 -31.99 3.96
CA LEU A 78 -14.01 -32.84 3.43
C LEU A 78 -12.65 -32.11 3.31
N HIS A 79 -12.56 -30.80 3.54
CA HIS A 79 -11.42 -29.98 3.15
C HIS A 79 -10.08 -30.38 3.81
N ASP A 80 -10.11 -30.86 5.05
CA ASP A 80 -8.92 -31.28 5.79
C ASP A 80 -8.64 -32.77 5.68
N VAL A 81 -9.52 -33.56 5.05
CA VAL A 81 -9.35 -35.02 4.95
C VAL A 81 -8.04 -35.38 4.24
N VAL A 82 -7.69 -34.67 3.17
CA VAL A 82 -6.47 -34.92 2.40
C VAL A 82 -5.22 -34.36 3.11
N GLU A 83 -5.38 -33.30 3.91
CA GLU A 83 -4.24 -32.67 4.62
C GLU A 83 -3.82 -33.47 5.87
N ASP A 84 -4.77 -34.01 6.61
CA ASP A 84 -4.55 -34.49 7.96
C ASP A 84 -4.81 -35.99 8.11
N THR A 85 -5.14 -36.73 7.02
CA THR A 85 -5.39 -38.16 7.05
C THR A 85 -4.65 -38.92 5.94
N GLU A 86 -4.82 -40.25 5.88
CA GLU A 86 -4.19 -41.11 4.87
C GLU A 86 -4.90 -41.07 3.49
N TYR A 87 -6.03 -40.35 3.37
CA TYR A 87 -6.77 -40.25 2.11
C TYR A 87 -6.07 -39.29 1.14
N GLU A 88 -6.05 -39.67 -0.15
CA GLU A 88 -5.54 -38.84 -1.22
C GLU A 88 -6.67 -38.19 -2.01
N ILE A 89 -6.37 -37.14 -2.79
CA ILE A 89 -7.35 -36.45 -3.63
C ILE A 89 -8.05 -37.37 -4.64
N LYS A 90 -7.37 -38.48 -5.05
CA LYS A 90 -7.96 -39.50 -5.92
C LYS A 90 -9.13 -40.25 -5.26
N ASP A 91 -9.06 -40.43 -3.93
CA ASP A 91 -10.10 -41.11 -3.18
C ASP A 91 -11.34 -40.23 -3.04
N ILE A 92 -11.12 -38.93 -2.77
CA ILE A 92 -12.20 -37.92 -2.81
C ILE A 92 -12.85 -37.85 -4.19
N ARG A 93 -12.05 -37.90 -5.24
CA ARG A 93 -12.53 -37.86 -6.63
C ARG A 93 -13.39 -39.08 -6.99
N ALA A 94 -12.97 -40.25 -6.56
CA ALA A 94 -13.70 -41.49 -6.78
C ALA A 94 -15.05 -41.54 -6.02
N GLU A 95 -15.12 -40.97 -4.82
CA GLU A 95 -16.27 -41.05 -3.93
C GLU A 95 -17.27 -39.89 -4.14
N PHE A 96 -16.78 -38.66 -4.41
CA PHE A 96 -17.57 -37.43 -4.45
C PHE A 96 -17.55 -36.70 -5.80
N GLY A 97 -16.81 -37.21 -6.77
CA GLY A 97 -16.69 -36.64 -8.11
C GLY A 97 -15.69 -35.48 -8.28
N ASP A 98 -15.55 -35.04 -9.53
CA ASP A 98 -14.52 -34.08 -9.90
C ASP A 98 -14.68 -32.69 -9.26
N THR A 99 -15.90 -32.20 -9.14
CA THR A 99 -16.17 -30.84 -8.63
C THR A 99 -15.71 -30.70 -7.18
N ILE A 100 -16.14 -31.60 -6.32
CA ILE A 100 -15.76 -31.60 -4.88
C ILE A 100 -14.25 -31.82 -4.74
N ALA A 101 -13.69 -32.80 -5.48
CA ALA A 101 -12.27 -33.08 -5.46
C ALA A 101 -11.43 -31.88 -5.87
N ASN A 102 -11.85 -31.10 -6.89
CA ASN A 102 -11.14 -29.90 -7.33
C ASN A 102 -11.20 -28.77 -6.28
N ILE A 103 -12.34 -28.61 -5.60
CA ILE A 103 -12.47 -27.62 -4.51
C ILE A 103 -11.60 -28.00 -3.32
N VAL A 104 -11.59 -29.27 -2.91
CA VAL A 104 -10.75 -29.78 -1.82
C VAL A 104 -9.28 -29.67 -2.17
N ASP A 105 -8.84 -30.10 -3.38
CA ASP A 105 -7.47 -29.97 -3.86
C ASP A 105 -6.99 -28.51 -3.88
N GLY A 106 -7.86 -27.59 -4.34
CA GLY A 106 -7.58 -26.16 -4.31
C GLY A 106 -7.39 -25.62 -2.89
N ALA A 107 -8.23 -26.06 -1.95
CA ALA A 107 -8.14 -25.67 -0.54
C ALA A 107 -6.85 -26.20 0.12
N THR A 108 -6.50 -27.46 -0.11
CA THR A 108 -5.26 -28.12 0.38
C THR A 108 -4.02 -27.41 -0.16
N LYS A 109 -3.94 -27.17 -1.47
CA LYS A 109 -2.83 -26.43 -2.10
C LYS A 109 -2.63 -25.03 -1.51
N ILE A 110 -3.71 -24.36 -1.11
CA ILE A 110 -3.63 -23.05 -0.44
C ILE A 110 -3.04 -23.22 0.98
N SER A 111 -3.40 -24.28 1.73
CA SER A 111 -2.87 -24.55 3.07
C SER A 111 -1.37 -24.84 3.07
N ASP A 112 -0.90 -25.70 2.17
CA ASP A 112 0.52 -26.05 2.02
C ASP A 112 1.40 -24.84 1.73
N ILE A 113 0.85 -23.91 1.02
CA ILE A 113 1.47 -22.65 0.65
C ILE A 113 1.85 -21.80 1.88
N PHE A 114 1.03 -21.77 2.91
CA PHE A 114 1.27 -20.96 4.10
C PHE A 114 2.19 -21.60 5.14
N ARG A 115 2.58 -22.88 4.95
CA ARG A 115 3.48 -23.61 5.85
C ARG A 115 4.98 -23.36 5.58
N GLY A 116 5.35 -22.71 4.46
CA GLY A 116 6.75 -22.48 4.02
C GLY A 116 7.41 -21.18 4.52
N HIS A 117 8.77 -21.11 4.45
CA HIS A 117 9.57 -19.96 4.88
C HIS A 117 9.47 -18.72 3.97
N GLU A 118 9.92 -17.54 4.43
CA GLU A 118 9.69 -16.20 3.86
C GLU A 118 9.93 -16.02 2.34
N VAL A 119 10.85 -16.74 1.72
CA VAL A 119 11.13 -16.66 0.27
C VAL A 119 10.01 -17.31 -0.55
N THR A 120 9.27 -18.25 0.05
CA THR A 120 8.15 -18.95 -0.55
C THR A 120 6.81 -18.20 -0.44
N GLN A 121 6.67 -17.20 0.45
CA GLN A 121 5.37 -16.54 0.68
C GLN A 121 4.76 -15.93 -0.58
N ALA A 122 5.53 -15.22 -1.38
CA ALA A 122 5.01 -14.55 -2.56
C ALA A 122 4.67 -15.51 -3.70
N GLU A 123 5.44 -16.60 -3.85
CA GLU A 123 5.13 -17.68 -4.81
C GLU A 123 3.91 -18.48 -4.36
N ASN A 124 3.73 -18.58 -3.06
CA ASN A 124 2.60 -19.17 -2.40
C ASN A 124 1.32 -18.35 -2.66
N TYR A 125 1.38 -17.03 -2.56
CA TYR A 125 0.27 -16.15 -2.91
C TYR A 125 -0.10 -16.25 -4.40
N ARG A 126 0.89 -16.35 -5.27
CA ARG A 126 0.67 -16.58 -6.70
C ARG A 126 -0.14 -17.85 -6.94
N LYS A 127 0.25 -18.96 -6.32
CA LYS A 127 -0.47 -20.24 -6.43
C LYS A 127 -1.88 -20.16 -5.85
N MET A 128 -2.05 -19.52 -4.69
CA MET A 128 -3.35 -19.26 -4.09
C MET A 128 -4.29 -18.52 -5.05
N LEU A 129 -3.81 -17.43 -5.64
CA LEU A 129 -4.60 -16.63 -6.56
C LEU A 129 -4.94 -17.38 -7.85
N LEU A 130 -4.02 -18.21 -8.36
CA LEU A 130 -4.27 -19.07 -9.51
C LEU A 130 -5.30 -20.18 -9.20
N SER A 131 -5.33 -20.70 -7.97
CA SER A 131 -6.35 -21.68 -7.56
C SER A 131 -7.76 -21.07 -7.51
N MET A 132 -7.86 -19.78 -7.13
CA MET A 132 -9.14 -19.04 -7.13
C MET A 132 -9.72 -18.83 -8.53
N VAL A 133 -8.87 -18.72 -9.55
CA VAL A 133 -9.28 -18.51 -10.94
C VAL A 133 -10.10 -19.68 -11.47
N ASN A 134 -9.88 -20.89 -10.94
CA ASN A 134 -10.56 -22.09 -11.39
C ASN A 134 -11.95 -22.28 -10.76
N ASP A 135 -12.07 -22.01 -9.46
CA ASP A 135 -13.35 -22.07 -8.74
C ASP A 135 -13.34 -21.14 -7.51
N ILE A 136 -14.21 -20.15 -7.49
CA ILE A 136 -14.30 -19.16 -6.42
C ILE A 136 -14.67 -19.79 -5.07
N ARG A 137 -15.38 -20.94 -5.08
CA ARG A 137 -15.78 -21.66 -3.87
C ARG A 137 -14.60 -22.08 -3.02
N VAL A 138 -13.44 -22.34 -3.64
CA VAL A 138 -12.17 -22.61 -2.94
C VAL A 138 -11.83 -21.49 -1.96
N MET A 139 -11.95 -20.22 -2.41
CA MET A 139 -11.63 -19.08 -1.55
C MET A 139 -12.68 -18.84 -0.48
N LEU A 140 -13.94 -18.99 -0.83
CA LEU A 140 -15.05 -18.84 0.11
C LEU A 140 -14.96 -19.88 1.23
N LEU A 141 -14.57 -21.10 0.90
CA LEU A 141 -14.26 -22.15 1.84
C LEU A 141 -13.08 -21.76 2.75
N LYS A 142 -12.02 -21.19 2.19
CA LYS A 142 -10.85 -20.73 2.98
C LYS A 142 -11.18 -19.55 3.90
N PHE A 143 -12.16 -18.70 3.57
CA PHE A 143 -12.66 -17.70 4.53
C PHE A 143 -13.38 -18.35 5.71
N ALA A 144 -14.19 -19.37 5.47
CA ALA A 144 -14.89 -20.10 6.53
C ALA A 144 -13.89 -20.85 7.44
N ASP A 145 -12.89 -21.52 6.85
CA ASP A 145 -11.79 -22.17 7.56
C ASP A 145 -11.01 -21.17 8.42
N ARG A 146 -10.56 -20.05 7.82
CA ARG A 146 -9.81 -19.00 8.51
C ARG A 146 -10.62 -18.39 9.66
N LEU A 147 -11.91 -18.15 9.44
CA LEU A 147 -12.78 -17.60 10.47
C LEU A 147 -12.90 -18.53 11.66
N HIS A 148 -13.11 -19.82 11.43
CA HIS A 148 -13.17 -20.80 12.51
C HIS A 148 -11.81 -20.92 13.22
N ASN A 149 -10.70 -20.95 12.50
CA ASN A 149 -9.35 -20.97 13.07
C ASN A 149 -9.08 -19.73 13.93
N MET A 150 -9.54 -18.55 13.53
CA MET A 150 -9.42 -17.33 14.33
C MET A 150 -10.31 -17.34 15.59
N ARG A 151 -11.50 -17.94 15.52
CA ARG A 151 -12.41 -18.12 16.68
C ARG A 151 -11.81 -19.05 17.74
N THR A 152 -10.94 -19.98 17.34
CA THR A 152 -10.28 -20.97 18.22
C THR A 152 -8.79 -20.73 18.42
N LEU A 153 -8.31 -19.52 18.10
CA LEU A 153 -6.88 -19.19 18.08
C LEU A 153 -6.21 -19.23 19.46
N GLU A 154 -6.98 -19.09 20.53
CA GLU A 154 -6.50 -19.05 21.92
C GLU A 154 -5.79 -20.34 22.37
N TYR A 155 -6.07 -21.48 21.74
CA TYR A 155 -5.45 -22.76 22.05
C TYR A 155 -4.06 -22.96 21.43
N LEU A 156 -3.59 -22.02 20.58
CA LEU A 156 -2.30 -22.10 19.93
C LEU A 156 -1.20 -21.32 20.70
N PRO A 157 0.09 -21.65 20.54
CA PRO A 157 1.20 -20.85 21.08
C PRO A 157 1.17 -19.40 20.57
N LYS A 158 1.62 -18.44 21.41
CA LYS A 158 1.59 -17.00 21.11
C LYS A 158 2.20 -16.62 19.77
N GLU A 159 3.35 -17.18 19.41
CA GLU A 159 4.01 -16.91 18.14
C GLU A 159 3.14 -17.28 16.93
N LYS A 160 2.42 -18.43 17.04
CA LYS A 160 1.46 -18.85 16.01
C LYS A 160 0.22 -17.94 16.00
N GLN A 161 -0.26 -17.51 17.19
CA GLN A 161 -1.38 -16.57 17.29
C GLN A 161 -1.07 -15.26 16.56
N GLU A 162 0.06 -14.64 16.84
CA GLU A 162 0.48 -13.37 16.23
C GLU A 162 0.67 -13.51 14.72
N ARG A 163 1.31 -14.59 14.27
CA ARG A 163 1.52 -14.86 12.84
C ARG A 163 0.19 -14.99 12.09
N LEU A 164 -0.73 -15.83 12.59
CA LEU A 164 -2.03 -16.07 11.96
C LEU A 164 -2.92 -14.82 12.01
N ALA A 165 -2.89 -14.07 13.10
CA ALA A 165 -3.61 -12.82 13.23
C ALA A 165 -3.10 -11.77 12.22
N LYS A 166 -1.79 -11.63 12.06
CA LYS A 166 -1.18 -10.72 11.08
C LYS A 166 -1.54 -11.11 9.65
N GLU A 167 -1.42 -12.40 9.32
CA GLU A 167 -1.81 -12.93 8.01
C GLU A 167 -3.29 -12.68 7.73
N THR A 168 -4.16 -12.88 8.74
CA THR A 168 -5.59 -12.62 8.62
C THR A 168 -5.88 -11.16 8.33
N LEU A 169 -5.23 -10.24 9.04
CA LEU A 169 -5.41 -8.81 8.86
C LEU A 169 -4.84 -8.31 7.53
N ASP A 170 -3.66 -8.83 7.14
CA ASP A 170 -2.94 -8.40 5.94
C ASP A 170 -3.54 -8.94 4.64
N ILE A 171 -4.25 -10.09 4.69
CA ILE A 171 -4.65 -10.82 3.49
C ILE A 171 -6.13 -11.16 3.50
N TYR A 172 -6.59 -11.98 4.46
CA TYR A 172 -7.96 -12.51 4.43
C TYR A 172 -9.02 -11.44 4.60
N ALA A 173 -8.84 -10.48 5.51
CA ALA A 173 -9.81 -9.42 5.73
C ALA A 173 -9.97 -8.49 4.51
N PRO A 174 -8.89 -8.05 3.82
CA PRO A 174 -9.00 -7.31 2.56
C PRO A 174 -9.67 -8.08 1.44
N PHE A 175 -9.36 -9.38 1.31
CA PHE A 175 -10.04 -10.22 0.33
C PHE A 175 -11.53 -10.36 0.64
N ALA A 176 -11.91 -10.63 1.89
CA ALA A 176 -13.31 -10.68 2.31
C ALA A 176 -14.03 -9.35 1.99
N ASN A 177 -13.35 -8.21 2.15
CA ASN A 177 -13.87 -6.90 1.74
C ASN A 177 -14.11 -6.82 0.22
N ARG A 178 -13.19 -7.35 -0.56
CA ARG A 178 -13.28 -7.33 -2.03
C ARG A 178 -14.41 -8.21 -2.54
N PHE A 179 -14.64 -9.36 -1.91
CA PHE A 179 -15.76 -10.24 -2.19
C PHE A 179 -17.11 -9.75 -1.60
N GLY A 180 -17.11 -8.58 -0.93
CA GLY A 180 -18.32 -8.03 -0.32
C GLY A 180 -18.78 -8.74 0.94
N LEU A 181 -18.01 -9.69 1.49
CA LEU A 181 -18.29 -10.46 2.69
C LEU A 181 -18.07 -9.61 3.95
N ALA A 182 -18.90 -8.57 4.13
CA ALA A 182 -18.65 -7.54 5.13
C ALA A 182 -18.64 -8.13 6.56
N ARG A 183 -19.54 -9.06 6.87
CA ARG A 183 -19.63 -9.70 8.19
C ARG A 183 -18.37 -10.48 8.52
N ILE A 184 -17.89 -11.30 7.59
CA ILE A 184 -16.67 -12.09 7.76
C ILE A 184 -15.45 -11.19 7.90
N LYS A 185 -15.33 -10.16 7.03
CA LYS A 185 -14.27 -9.17 7.13
C LYS A 185 -14.18 -8.57 8.53
N TRP A 186 -15.29 -8.06 9.05
CA TRP A 186 -15.27 -7.37 10.34
C TRP A 186 -14.93 -8.30 11.49
N GLU A 187 -15.44 -9.54 11.48
CA GLU A 187 -15.12 -10.52 12.52
C GLU A 187 -13.64 -10.92 12.44
N LEU A 188 -13.10 -11.15 11.25
CA LEU A 188 -11.68 -11.42 11.04
C LEU A 188 -10.79 -10.26 11.53
N GLU A 189 -11.17 -9.02 11.22
CA GLU A 189 -10.46 -7.81 11.68
C GLU A 189 -10.48 -7.69 13.22
N ASP A 190 -11.64 -7.85 13.85
CA ASP A 190 -11.78 -7.73 15.31
C ASP A 190 -11.04 -8.87 16.04
N LEU A 191 -11.11 -10.11 15.53
CA LEU A 191 -10.36 -11.23 16.08
C LEU A 191 -8.85 -11.04 15.93
N ALA A 192 -8.37 -10.60 14.76
CA ALA A 192 -6.96 -10.33 14.54
C ALA A 192 -6.47 -9.17 15.43
N PHE A 193 -7.27 -8.14 15.59
CA PHE A 193 -6.98 -7.00 16.46
C PHE A 193 -6.78 -7.42 17.91
N LYS A 194 -7.61 -8.34 18.43
CA LYS A 194 -7.51 -8.89 19.79
C LYS A 194 -6.13 -9.50 20.07
N TYR A 195 -5.54 -10.19 19.09
CA TYR A 195 -4.25 -10.87 19.28
C TYR A 195 -3.04 -10.01 18.95
N LEU A 196 -3.15 -9.07 18.01
CA LEU A 196 -2.05 -8.19 17.64
C LEU A 196 -1.89 -6.98 18.57
N PHE A 197 -3.01 -6.44 19.07
CA PHE A 197 -3.04 -5.23 19.90
C PHE A 197 -3.95 -5.44 21.14
N PRO A 198 -3.62 -6.38 22.02
CA PRO A 198 -4.50 -6.80 23.11
C PRO A 198 -4.84 -5.67 24.10
N LYS A 199 -3.92 -4.76 24.37
CA LYS A 199 -4.14 -3.63 25.27
C LYS A 199 -5.17 -2.66 24.70
N GLU A 200 -4.97 -2.24 23.47
CA GLU A 200 -5.86 -1.33 22.73
C GLU A 200 -7.24 -1.94 22.52
N TYR A 201 -7.28 -3.25 22.22
CA TYR A 201 -8.53 -4.00 22.12
C TYR A 201 -9.33 -3.96 23.42
N ASP A 202 -8.70 -4.30 24.56
CA ASP A 202 -9.34 -4.33 25.86
C ASP A 202 -9.78 -2.92 26.32
N ASP A 203 -8.99 -1.89 26.04
CA ASP A 203 -9.32 -0.51 26.38
C ASP A 203 -10.55 -0.02 25.62
N ILE A 204 -10.60 -0.24 24.28
CA ILE A 204 -11.76 0.12 23.45
C ILE A 204 -12.97 -0.70 23.86
N ALA A 205 -12.83 -2.02 24.07
CA ALA A 205 -13.94 -2.92 24.44
C ALA A 205 -14.55 -2.53 25.80
N ARG A 206 -13.71 -2.23 26.83
CA ARG A 206 -14.17 -1.76 28.15
C ARG A 206 -14.92 -0.43 28.05
N HIS A 207 -14.38 0.52 27.29
CA HIS A 207 -15.03 1.83 27.12
C HIS A 207 -16.38 1.70 26.39
N LEU A 208 -16.45 0.88 25.34
CA LEU A 208 -17.71 0.63 24.64
C LEU A 208 -18.73 -0.09 25.52
N LYS A 209 -18.30 -1.03 26.35
CA LYS A 209 -19.17 -1.74 27.30
C LYS A 209 -19.73 -0.82 28.37
N SER A 210 -18.91 0.05 28.96
CA SER A 210 -19.33 0.99 30.00
C SER A 210 -20.39 1.98 29.54
N LYS A 211 -20.30 2.46 28.28
CA LYS A 211 -21.23 3.42 27.68
C LYS A 211 -22.37 2.78 26.86
N ARG A 212 -22.55 1.45 26.95
CA ARG A 212 -23.52 0.73 26.11
C ARG A 212 -24.95 1.21 26.33
N LYS A 213 -25.40 1.30 27.57
CA LYS A 213 -26.76 1.74 27.92
C LYS A 213 -27.04 3.17 27.48
N GLU A 214 -26.07 4.06 27.64
CA GLU A 214 -26.17 5.45 27.20
C GLU A 214 -26.34 5.53 25.68
N ARG A 215 -25.54 4.76 24.92
CA ARG A 215 -25.65 4.70 23.46
C ARG A 215 -26.98 4.14 22.99
N GLU A 216 -27.44 3.04 23.59
CA GLU A 216 -28.75 2.43 23.26
C GLU A 216 -29.91 3.42 23.51
N SER A 217 -29.85 4.15 24.64
CA SER A 217 -30.83 5.18 24.96
C SER A 217 -30.78 6.35 23.96
N TYR A 218 -29.56 6.78 23.59
CA TYR A 218 -29.38 7.84 22.60
C TYR A 218 -29.89 7.44 21.21
N ILE A 219 -29.56 6.25 20.75
CA ILE A 219 -30.03 5.71 19.46
C ILE A 219 -31.56 5.64 19.44
N LYS A 220 -32.19 5.22 20.53
CA LYS A 220 -33.67 5.22 20.62
C LYS A 220 -34.27 6.60 20.47
N LYS A 221 -33.70 7.63 21.16
CA LYS A 221 -34.10 9.03 21.03
C LYS A 221 -33.94 9.56 19.60
N PHE A 222 -32.88 9.13 18.91
CA PHE A 222 -32.63 9.50 17.53
C PHE A 222 -33.61 8.84 16.55
N ILE A 223 -33.89 7.55 16.74
CA ILE A 223 -34.79 6.78 15.85
C ILE A 223 -36.25 7.21 15.98
N GLU A 224 -36.73 7.56 17.16
CA GLU A 224 -38.17 7.81 17.43
C GLU A 224 -38.80 8.86 16.50
N PRO A 225 -38.22 10.06 16.24
CA PRO A 225 -38.81 11.02 15.29
C PRO A 225 -38.83 10.49 13.86
N LEU A 226 -37.76 9.78 13.44
CA LEU A 226 -37.62 9.21 12.11
C LEU A 226 -38.66 8.10 11.89
N ASP A 227 -38.80 7.18 12.83
CA ASP A 227 -39.80 6.08 12.80
C ASP A 227 -41.22 6.61 12.68
N LYS A 228 -41.56 7.65 13.48
CA LYS A 228 -42.87 8.30 13.39
C LYS A 228 -43.16 8.92 12.03
N GLN A 229 -42.17 9.50 11.39
CA GLN A 229 -42.36 10.15 10.10
C GLN A 229 -42.41 9.12 8.95
N LEU A 230 -41.54 8.11 8.97
CA LEU A 230 -41.54 7.05 7.96
C LEU A 230 -42.82 6.22 7.96
N LYS A 231 -43.43 5.97 9.14
CA LYS A 231 -44.74 5.31 9.25
C LYS A 231 -45.90 6.05 8.60
N LYS A 232 -45.77 7.36 8.37
CA LYS A 232 -46.78 8.15 7.66
C LYS A 232 -46.74 7.99 6.15
N GLU A 233 -45.60 7.58 5.62
CA GLU A 233 -45.32 7.48 4.18
C GLU A 233 -45.62 6.06 3.61
N ASP A 234 -46.33 5.23 4.37
CA ASP A 234 -46.70 3.84 4.00
C ASP A 234 -45.54 2.96 3.55
N LEU A 235 -44.33 3.27 4.03
CA LEU A 235 -43.09 2.51 3.76
C LEU A 235 -42.97 1.36 4.74
N LYS A 236 -42.65 0.17 4.23
CA LYS A 236 -42.22 -0.96 5.05
C LYS A 236 -40.72 -0.87 5.29
N PHE A 237 -40.30 -0.79 6.55
CA PHE A 237 -38.92 -0.59 6.90
C PHE A 237 -38.55 -1.22 8.24
N GLU A 238 -37.25 -1.40 8.41
CA GLU A 238 -36.60 -1.77 9.66
C GLU A 238 -35.53 -0.75 9.98
N ILE A 239 -35.47 -0.29 11.24
CA ILE A 239 -34.40 0.62 11.70
C ILE A 239 -33.62 -0.04 12.80
N GLU A 240 -32.33 -0.18 12.62
CA GLU A 240 -31.45 -0.77 13.60
C GLU A 240 -30.26 0.14 13.96
N GLY A 241 -29.88 0.13 15.24
CA GLY A 241 -28.62 0.73 15.68
C GLY A 241 -27.47 -0.20 15.32
N ARG A 242 -26.48 0.32 14.59
CA ARG A 242 -25.31 -0.45 14.18
C ARG A 242 -24.11 -0.18 15.10
N PRO A 243 -23.66 -1.17 15.89
CA PRO A 243 -22.40 -1.03 16.61
C PRO A 243 -21.23 -0.98 15.60
N LYS A 244 -20.28 -0.07 15.80
CA LYS A 244 -19.04 -0.09 15.04
C LYS A 244 -18.08 -1.16 15.56
N HIS A 245 -17.40 -1.80 14.63
CA HIS A 245 -16.39 -2.80 14.91
C HIS A 245 -15.14 -2.19 15.57
N LEU A 246 -14.54 -2.92 16.50
CA LEU A 246 -13.45 -2.44 17.36
C LEU A 246 -12.22 -2.01 16.54
N TYR A 247 -11.83 -2.83 15.56
CA TYR A 247 -10.72 -2.51 14.69
C TYR A 247 -10.96 -1.27 13.83
N SER A 248 -12.20 -1.07 13.35
CA SER A 248 -12.57 0.14 12.59
C SER A 248 -12.48 1.40 13.45
N ILE A 249 -12.78 1.31 14.74
CA ILE A 249 -12.61 2.42 15.69
C ILE A 249 -11.13 2.71 15.90
N TYR A 250 -10.33 1.67 16.19
CA TYR A 250 -8.88 1.77 16.37
C TYR A 250 -8.19 2.45 15.18
N ASN A 251 -8.47 2.00 13.97
CA ASN A 251 -7.90 2.60 12.75
C ASN A 251 -8.28 4.08 12.60
N LYS A 252 -9.50 4.47 12.94
CA LYS A 252 -9.89 5.88 12.89
C LYS A 252 -9.18 6.71 13.95
N MET A 253 -8.97 6.17 15.16
CA MET A 253 -8.20 6.84 16.21
C MET A 253 -6.77 7.10 15.76
N MET A 254 -6.12 6.08 15.19
CA MET A 254 -4.74 6.19 14.70
C MET A 254 -4.62 7.17 13.53
N ASN A 255 -5.51 7.07 12.53
CA ASN A 255 -5.46 7.91 11.33
C ASN A 255 -5.80 9.38 11.60
N ARG A 256 -6.57 9.69 12.65
CA ARG A 256 -7.00 11.05 12.98
C ARG A 256 -6.26 11.63 14.19
N ALA A 257 -5.40 10.85 14.82
CA ALA A 257 -4.71 11.20 16.07
C ALA A 257 -5.65 11.76 17.16
N LYS A 258 -6.88 11.18 17.27
CA LYS A 258 -7.91 11.62 18.22
C LYS A 258 -8.26 10.53 19.22
N PRO A 259 -8.41 10.86 20.51
CA PRO A 259 -8.85 9.93 21.51
C PRO A 259 -10.30 9.46 21.27
N LEU A 260 -10.65 8.32 21.84
CA LEU A 260 -11.95 7.67 21.67
C LEU A 260 -13.14 8.57 22.06
N ASP A 261 -13.00 9.38 23.10
CA ASP A 261 -14.04 10.29 23.60
C ASP A 261 -14.37 11.44 22.63
N GLU A 262 -13.43 11.79 21.75
CA GLU A 262 -13.64 12.79 20.68
C GLU A 262 -14.15 12.20 19.37
N MET A 263 -14.43 10.90 19.34
CA MET A 263 -14.93 10.20 18.16
C MET A 263 -16.46 10.35 18.03
N TYR A 264 -16.88 11.34 17.25
CA TYR A 264 -18.31 11.60 16.97
C TYR A 264 -19.04 10.50 16.18
N ASP A 265 -18.30 9.57 15.57
CA ASP A 265 -18.82 8.53 14.66
C ASP A 265 -19.22 7.22 15.38
N LEU A 266 -19.37 7.20 16.70
CA LEU A 266 -19.73 6.00 17.45
C LEU A 266 -21.20 5.62 17.31
N PHE A 267 -22.03 6.54 16.83
CA PHE A 267 -23.44 6.37 16.61
C PHE A 267 -23.72 6.15 15.12
N ALA A 268 -24.16 4.96 14.77
CA ALA A 268 -24.59 4.64 13.42
C ALA A 268 -25.95 3.99 13.45
N VAL A 269 -26.81 4.36 12.51
CA VAL A 269 -28.17 3.83 12.33
C VAL A 269 -28.29 3.32 10.89
N ARG A 270 -28.98 2.22 10.73
CA ARG A 270 -29.29 1.63 9.43
C ARG A 270 -30.79 1.61 9.23
N VAL A 271 -31.24 2.08 8.07
CA VAL A 271 -32.63 2.00 7.62
C VAL A 271 -32.68 1.02 6.45
N ILE A 272 -33.41 -0.07 6.60
CA ILE A 272 -33.58 -1.11 5.60
C ILE A 272 -35.03 -1.05 5.12
N LEU A 273 -35.21 -0.82 3.83
CA LEU A 273 -36.52 -0.72 3.20
C LEU A 273 -36.92 -2.03 2.56
N ASP A 274 -38.15 -2.46 2.80
CA ASP A 274 -38.72 -3.68 2.21
C ASP A 274 -39.41 -3.30 0.88
N THR A 275 -38.63 -2.84 -0.10
CA THR A 275 -39.06 -2.37 -1.40
C THR A 275 -38.02 -2.74 -2.46
N GLU A 276 -38.45 -2.87 -3.71
CA GLU A 276 -37.57 -2.98 -4.88
C GLU A 276 -37.26 -1.61 -5.50
N ASN A 277 -38.03 -0.59 -5.16
CA ASN A 277 -37.85 0.76 -5.70
C ASN A 277 -36.74 1.52 -4.98
N THR A 278 -35.63 1.73 -5.67
CA THR A 278 -34.45 2.42 -5.11
C THR A 278 -34.72 3.89 -4.79
N ASN A 279 -35.75 4.53 -5.42
CA ASN A 279 -36.10 5.92 -5.14
C ASN A 279 -36.61 6.11 -3.72
N ASP A 280 -37.18 5.07 -3.10
CA ASP A 280 -37.64 5.15 -1.71
C ASP A 280 -36.47 5.46 -0.74
N CYS A 281 -35.24 5.04 -1.08
CA CYS A 281 -34.05 5.40 -0.30
C CYS A 281 -33.78 6.92 -0.31
N PHE A 282 -34.03 7.59 -1.43
CA PHE A 282 -33.90 9.04 -1.53
C PHE A 282 -35.02 9.76 -0.81
N THR A 283 -36.24 9.21 -0.84
CA THR A 283 -37.40 9.70 -0.06
C THR A 283 -37.07 9.67 1.42
N VAL A 284 -36.53 8.55 1.93
CA VAL A 284 -36.09 8.41 3.35
C VAL A 284 -34.97 9.42 3.67
N TYR A 285 -34.04 9.66 2.75
CA TYR A 285 -33.02 10.70 2.93
C TYR A 285 -33.63 12.10 3.04
N GLY A 286 -34.62 12.42 2.20
CA GLY A 286 -35.36 13.68 2.28
C GLY A 286 -36.07 13.85 3.62
N ILE A 287 -36.73 12.80 4.14
CA ILE A 287 -37.36 12.79 5.44
C ILE A 287 -36.32 12.96 6.56
N LEU A 288 -35.20 12.22 6.52
CA LEU A 288 -34.12 12.35 7.49
C LEU A 288 -33.61 13.78 7.59
N THR A 289 -33.39 14.45 6.45
CA THR A 289 -32.85 15.81 6.39
C THR A 289 -33.89 16.88 6.75
N SER A 290 -35.17 16.58 6.71
CA SER A 290 -36.23 17.45 7.24
C SER A 290 -36.29 17.45 8.77
N ILE A 291 -35.78 16.38 9.43
CA ILE A 291 -35.75 16.24 10.89
C ILE A 291 -34.40 16.70 11.47
N TYR A 292 -33.32 16.34 10.80
CA TYR A 292 -31.94 16.52 11.28
C TYR A 292 -31.10 17.28 10.26
N LEU A 293 -30.25 18.19 10.73
CA LEU A 293 -29.35 18.97 9.87
C LEU A 293 -28.26 18.07 9.24
N PRO A 294 -28.20 17.93 7.91
CA PRO A 294 -27.19 17.12 7.24
C PRO A 294 -25.83 17.83 7.19
N ILE A 295 -24.76 17.03 7.10
CA ILE A 295 -23.39 17.47 6.83
C ILE A 295 -23.08 17.10 5.38
N PRO A 296 -23.14 18.07 4.42
CA PRO A 296 -23.04 17.79 2.99
C PRO A 296 -21.74 17.09 2.58
N GLU A 297 -20.60 17.45 3.18
CA GLU A 297 -19.29 16.90 2.85
C GLU A 297 -19.16 15.41 3.21
N ARG A 298 -20.11 14.89 4.01
CA ARG A 298 -20.15 13.49 4.43
C ARG A 298 -21.27 12.69 3.76
N PHE A 299 -21.98 13.29 2.82
CA PHE A 299 -22.94 12.56 2.00
C PHE A 299 -22.25 11.70 0.96
N LYS A 300 -22.69 10.44 0.84
CA LYS A 300 -22.18 9.50 -0.16
C LYS A 300 -23.33 8.71 -0.76
N ASN A 301 -23.47 8.76 -2.07
CA ASN A 301 -24.48 8.04 -2.82
C ASN A 301 -23.85 6.84 -3.54
N TYR A 302 -23.88 5.68 -2.89
CA TYR A 302 -23.44 4.41 -3.48
C TYR A 302 -24.59 3.65 -4.19
N ILE A 303 -25.80 4.23 -4.29
CA ILE A 303 -26.89 3.66 -5.10
C ILE A 303 -26.67 4.01 -6.56
N SER A 304 -26.43 5.30 -6.84
CA SER A 304 -26.18 5.77 -8.22
C SER A 304 -24.83 5.34 -8.76
N VAL A 305 -23.84 5.17 -7.89
CA VAL A 305 -22.49 4.71 -8.24
C VAL A 305 -22.07 3.63 -7.24
N PRO A 306 -22.43 2.36 -7.50
CA PRO A 306 -22.07 1.24 -6.63
C PRO A 306 -20.55 1.07 -6.48
N LYS A 307 -20.12 0.52 -5.35
CA LYS A 307 -18.72 0.10 -5.20
C LYS A 307 -18.45 -1.16 -6.04
N LYS A 308 -17.18 -1.41 -6.40
CA LYS A 308 -16.76 -2.60 -7.18
C LYS A 308 -17.14 -3.96 -6.56
N ASN A 309 -17.45 -4.00 -5.28
CA ASN A 309 -17.93 -5.20 -4.61
C ASN A 309 -19.47 -5.25 -4.56
N GLY A 310 -20.16 -4.52 -5.44
CA GLY A 310 -21.62 -4.46 -5.52
C GLY A 310 -22.31 -3.75 -4.35
N TYR A 311 -21.56 -3.10 -3.44
CA TYR A 311 -22.14 -2.41 -2.28
C TYR A 311 -22.92 -1.17 -2.72
N GLN A 312 -24.20 -1.11 -2.32
CA GLN A 312 -25.11 0.02 -2.56
C GLN A 312 -25.73 0.50 -1.26
N SER A 313 -25.72 1.81 -1.03
CA SER A 313 -26.39 2.47 0.11
C SER A 313 -26.27 3.98 -0.03
N ILE A 314 -27.19 4.74 0.53
CA ILE A 314 -26.97 6.17 0.83
C ILE A 314 -26.33 6.24 2.22
N HIS A 315 -25.22 6.96 2.33
CA HIS A 315 -24.62 7.32 3.61
C HIS A 315 -24.82 8.82 3.85
N ALA A 316 -25.43 9.17 4.92
CA ALA A 316 -25.59 10.53 5.38
C ALA A 316 -25.10 10.69 6.81
N THR A 317 -24.39 11.76 7.10
CA THR A 317 -24.08 12.15 8.48
C THR A 317 -24.97 13.34 8.83
N VAL A 318 -25.67 13.25 9.93
CA VAL A 318 -26.57 14.30 10.41
C VAL A 318 -26.24 14.71 11.84
N VAL A 319 -26.61 15.92 12.22
CA VAL A 319 -26.52 16.40 13.60
C VAL A 319 -27.80 15.96 14.34
N GLY A 320 -27.67 14.94 15.19
CA GLY A 320 -28.76 14.41 15.99
C GLY A 320 -28.99 15.19 17.29
N PRO A 321 -29.80 14.62 18.20
CA PRO A 321 -30.03 15.20 19.53
C PRO A 321 -28.72 15.49 20.27
N GLU A 322 -28.73 16.48 21.13
CA GLU A 322 -27.54 16.88 21.94
C GLU A 322 -26.30 17.28 21.07
N GLY A 323 -26.52 17.61 19.78
CA GLY A 323 -25.42 18.02 18.87
C GLY A 323 -24.49 16.90 18.44
N LYS A 324 -24.79 15.63 18.73
CA LYS A 324 -23.95 14.49 18.37
C LYS A 324 -24.17 14.10 16.91
N MET A 325 -23.09 13.80 16.20
CA MET A 325 -23.17 13.35 14.80
C MET A 325 -23.58 11.88 14.73
N VAL A 326 -24.54 11.58 13.86
CA VAL A 326 -25.04 10.23 13.60
C VAL A 326 -24.85 9.89 12.13
N GLU A 327 -24.18 8.78 11.83
CA GLU A 327 -24.10 8.22 10.48
C GLU A 327 -25.36 7.38 10.21
N VAL A 328 -26.10 7.72 9.16
CA VAL A 328 -27.28 6.95 8.74
C VAL A 328 -27.01 6.29 7.40
N GLN A 329 -27.22 4.97 7.33
CA GLN A 329 -27.13 4.17 6.12
C GLN A 329 -28.55 3.78 5.68
N ILE A 330 -28.92 4.12 4.45
CA ILE A 330 -30.25 3.86 3.89
C ILE A 330 -30.09 2.96 2.66
N ARG A 331 -30.81 1.85 2.64
CA ARG A 331 -30.74 0.86 1.56
C ARG A 331 -31.98 -0.05 1.54
N THR A 332 -32.24 -0.68 0.39
CA THR A 332 -33.30 -1.70 0.28
C THR A 332 -32.87 -3.02 0.91
N ARG A 333 -33.81 -3.96 1.09
CA ARG A 333 -33.54 -5.31 1.59
C ARG A 333 -32.56 -6.06 0.68
N ALA A 334 -32.74 -5.98 -0.63
CA ALA A 334 -31.83 -6.57 -1.61
C ALA A 334 -30.40 -6.01 -1.49
N MET A 335 -30.26 -4.68 -1.40
CA MET A 335 -28.96 -4.03 -1.20
C MET A 335 -28.33 -4.43 0.14
N HIS A 336 -29.16 -4.66 1.18
CA HIS A 336 -28.69 -5.11 2.48
C HIS A 336 -28.09 -6.51 2.42
N GLU A 337 -28.74 -7.44 1.73
CA GLU A 337 -28.23 -8.79 1.55
C GLU A 337 -26.92 -8.81 0.76
N VAL A 338 -26.83 -8.03 -0.32
CA VAL A 338 -25.55 -7.87 -1.07
C VAL A 338 -24.47 -7.27 -0.20
N ALA A 339 -24.79 -6.25 0.62
CA ALA A 339 -23.81 -5.59 1.49
C ALA A 339 -23.29 -6.47 2.63
N GLU A 340 -24.08 -7.45 3.12
CA GLU A 340 -23.66 -8.36 4.20
C GLU A 340 -23.01 -9.64 3.66
N ASN A 341 -23.57 -10.22 2.58
CA ASN A 341 -23.19 -11.54 2.06
C ASN A 341 -22.35 -11.46 0.75
N GLY A 342 -22.23 -10.26 0.15
CA GLY A 342 -21.42 -10.06 -1.04
C GLY A 342 -21.74 -11.00 -2.19
N VAL A 343 -20.71 -11.63 -2.74
CA VAL A 343 -20.83 -12.61 -3.83
C VAL A 343 -21.80 -13.74 -3.50
N ALA A 344 -21.89 -14.18 -2.25
CA ALA A 344 -22.79 -15.26 -1.84
C ALA A 344 -24.28 -14.89 -1.99
N ALA A 345 -24.65 -13.58 -1.92
CA ALA A 345 -26.02 -13.14 -2.15
C ALA A 345 -26.48 -13.39 -3.60
N HIS A 346 -25.55 -13.25 -4.57
CA HIS A 346 -25.86 -13.48 -5.99
C HIS A 346 -26.17 -14.94 -6.30
N TRP A 347 -25.56 -15.90 -5.61
CA TRP A 347 -25.83 -17.34 -5.76
C TRP A 347 -27.25 -17.71 -5.34
N LYS A 348 -27.83 -16.97 -4.42
CA LYS A 348 -29.21 -17.22 -3.93
C LYS A 348 -30.29 -16.84 -4.94
N TYR A 349 -30.04 -15.85 -5.81
CA TYR A 349 -31.08 -15.24 -6.65
C TYR A 349 -30.98 -15.54 -8.15
N LYS A 350 -29.84 -15.98 -8.69
CA LYS A 350 -29.69 -16.25 -10.14
C LYS A 350 -30.06 -17.68 -10.53
N GLU A 351 -30.91 -17.82 -11.56
CA GLU A 351 -31.38 -19.12 -12.08
C GLU A 351 -30.33 -19.89 -12.89
N ASN A 352 -29.32 -19.20 -13.46
CA ASN A 352 -28.23 -19.81 -14.23
C ASN A 352 -26.89 -19.31 -13.72
N VAL A 353 -26.15 -20.16 -13.01
CA VAL A 353 -24.84 -19.92 -12.42
C VAL A 353 -23.70 -19.91 -13.46
N THR A 354 -24.02 -19.92 -14.75
CA THR A 354 -23.03 -20.01 -15.84
C THR A 354 -22.30 -18.70 -16.17
N SER A 355 -22.74 -17.56 -15.62
CA SER A 355 -21.97 -16.30 -15.70
C SER A 355 -21.76 -15.73 -14.30
N LEU A 356 -20.51 -15.73 -13.85
CA LEU A 356 -20.03 -14.90 -12.76
C LEU A 356 -20.45 -13.45 -13.05
N ASP A 357 -20.72 -12.64 -12.04
CA ASP A 357 -20.95 -11.22 -12.22
C ASP A 357 -19.80 -10.63 -13.06
N GLU A 358 -20.11 -9.82 -14.06
CA GLU A 358 -19.14 -9.20 -14.98
C GLU A 358 -18.02 -8.49 -14.21
N GLU A 359 -18.34 -7.94 -13.04
CA GLU A 359 -17.35 -7.30 -12.13
C GLU A 359 -16.42 -8.31 -11.47
N LEU A 360 -16.92 -9.49 -11.10
CA LEU A 360 -16.11 -10.55 -10.52
C LEU A 360 -15.25 -11.23 -11.59
N GLU A 361 -15.78 -11.44 -12.78
CA GLU A 361 -15.02 -11.93 -13.94
C GLU A 361 -13.93 -10.94 -14.35
N ASN A 362 -14.21 -9.65 -14.35
CA ASN A 362 -13.23 -8.60 -14.59
C ASN A 362 -12.13 -8.59 -13.52
N TRP A 363 -12.50 -8.83 -12.24
CA TRP A 363 -11.52 -8.92 -11.17
C TRP A 363 -10.67 -10.20 -11.26
N ILE A 364 -11.27 -11.34 -11.53
CA ILE A 364 -10.56 -12.61 -11.76
C ILE A 364 -9.62 -12.48 -12.96
N SER A 365 -10.07 -11.87 -14.04
CA SER A 365 -9.28 -11.60 -15.24
C SER A 365 -8.11 -10.66 -14.93
N TRP A 366 -8.34 -9.62 -14.15
CA TRP A 366 -7.28 -8.73 -13.68
C TRP A 366 -6.25 -9.45 -12.77
N VAL A 367 -6.70 -10.33 -11.85
CA VAL A 367 -5.79 -11.18 -11.06
C VAL A 367 -4.96 -12.07 -11.98
N ARG A 368 -5.60 -12.68 -12.99
CA ARG A 368 -4.92 -13.52 -14.00
C ARG A 368 -3.89 -12.70 -14.77
N GLU A 369 -4.24 -11.52 -15.25
CA GLU A 369 -3.37 -10.62 -16.00
C GLU A 369 -2.10 -10.24 -15.23
N ILE A 370 -2.23 -9.91 -13.92
CA ILE A 370 -1.07 -9.61 -13.05
C ILE A 370 -0.08 -10.79 -13.02
N PHE A 371 -0.58 -12.03 -12.97
CA PHE A 371 0.27 -13.20 -12.78
C PHE A 371 0.74 -13.86 -14.08
N GLU A 372 0.01 -13.70 -15.17
CA GLU A 372 0.41 -14.18 -16.51
C GLU A 372 1.47 -13.29 -17.15
N HIS A 373 1.43 -11.98 -16.88
CA HIS A 373 2.37 -11.00 -17.43
C HIS A 373 3.54 -10.68 -16.50
N ALA A 374 3.60 -11.30 -15.31
CA ALA A 374 4.79 -11.23 -14.47
C ALA A 374 5.92 -12.00 -15.17
N ASP A 375 6.77 -11.26 -15.90
CA ASP A 375 8.05 -11.77 -16.39
C ASP A 375 8.77 -12.45 -15.23
N GLY A 376 9.37 -13.62 -15.44
CA GLY A 376 10.02 -14.42 -14.41
C GLY A 376 11.08 -13.70 -13.56
N ASP A 377 11.42 -12.47 -13.92
CA ASP A 377 12.38 -11.57 -13.24
C ASP A 377 11.73 -10.60 -12.22
N THR A 378 10.39 -10.52 -12.11
CA THR A 378 9.76 -9.60 -11.14
C THR A 378 9.81 -10.23 -9.75
N PRO A 379 10.50 -9.59 -8.76
CA PRO A 379 10.55 -10.14 -7.41
C PRO A 379 9.15 -10.30 -6.84
N ALA A 380 8.84 -11.49 -6.36
CA ALA A 380 7.55 -11.86 -5.81
C ALA A 380 7.06 -10.90 -4.69
N LYS A 381 7.98 -10.24 -3.98
CA LYS A 381 7.71 -9.19 -2.99
C LYS A 381 7.08 -7.94 -3.61
N GLN A 382 7.54 -7.50 -4.79
CA GLN A 382 6.98 -6.34 -5.48
C GLN A 382 5.56 -6.61 -6.02
N LEU A 383 5.32 -7.83 -6.52
CA LEU A 383 3.99 -8.29 -6.91
C LEU A 383 3.02 -8.25 -5.73
N MET A 384 3.47 -8.72 -4.55
CA MET A 384 2.66 -8.70 -3.33
C MET A 384 2.36 -7.29 -2.84
N GLU A 385 3.33 -6.38 -2.86
CA GLU A 385 3.13 -4.98 -2.47
C GLU A 385 2.14 -4.28 -3.42
N SER A 386 2.28 -4.49 -4.73
CA SER A 386 1.34 -3.96 -5.73
C SER A 386 -0.06 -4.54 -5.54
N PHE A 387 -0.16 -5.82 -5.22
CA PHE A 387 -1.43 -6.49 -4.97
C PHE A 387 -2.10 -5.98 -3.68
N LYS A 388 -1.36 -5.87 -2.56
CA LYS A 388 -1.85 -5.28 -1.30
C LYS A 388 -2.35 -3.85 -1.51
N LEU A 389 -1.61 -3.00 -2.22
CA LEU A 389 -2.03 -1.63 -2.54
C LEU A 389 -3.40 -1.61 -3.24
N ASN A 390 -3.63 -2.49 -4.20
CA ASN A 390 -4.90 -2.56 -4.93
C ASN A 390 -6.08 -3.12 -4.11
N LEU A 391 -5.81 -3.92 -3.07
CA LEU A 391 -6.85 -4.45 -2.18
C LEU A 391 -7.39 -3.41 -1.19
N TYR A 392 -6.55 -2.45 -0.75
CA TYR A 392 -6.86 -1.52 0.33
C TYR A 392 -7.35 -0.14 -0.11
N GLN A 393 -7.27 0.21 -1.42
CA GLN A 393 -7.52 1.58 -1.85
C GLN A 393 -9.03 1.87 -2.00
N ASP A 394 -9.47 2.95 -1.33
CA ASP A 394 -10.71 3.64 -1.67
C ASP A 394 -10.63 4.11 -3.13
N GLU A 395 -11.76 4.18 -3.83
CA GLU A 395 -11.83 4.59 -5.22
C GLU A 395 -12.37 6.02 -5.37
N ILE A 396 -11.91 6.67 -6.41
CA ILE A 396 -12.43 7.95 -6.87
C ILE A 396 -13.04 7.80 -8.27
N TYR A 397 -14.05 8.60 -8.53
CA TYR A 397 -14.82 8.59 -9.76
C TYR A 397 -14.54 9.88 -10.51
N VAL A 398 -13.80 9.81 -11.61
CA VAL A 398 -13.37 10.97 -12.40
C VAL A 398 -13.90 10.87 -13.82
N PHE A 399 -14.11 12.01 -14.47
CA PHE A 399 -14.77 12.06 -15.77
C PHE A 399 -13.82 12.56 -16.86
N THR A 400 -13.93 11.99 -18.06
CA THR A 400 -13.33 12.59 -19.25
C THR A 400 -14.11 13.86 -19.64
N PRO A 401 -13.56 14.76 -20.49
CA PRO A 401 -14.29 15.91 -21.01
C PRO A 401 -15.57 15.51 -21.80
N LYS A 402 -15.67 14.27 -22.29
CA LYS A 402 -16.84 13.71 -22.96
C LYS A 402 -17.88 13.14 -21.99
N GLY A 403 -17.62 13.17 -20.68
CA GLY A 403 -18.50 12.62 -19.65
C GLY A 403 -18.34 11.12 -19.39
N GLU A 404 -17.32 10.46 -19.99
CA GLU A 404 -17.04 9.05 -19.66
C GLU A 404 -16.48 8.93 -18.24
N LEU A 405 -17.06 8.04 -17.46
CA LEU A 405 -16.60 7.73 -16.10
C LEU A 405 -15.33 6.86 -16.13
N LYS A 406 -14.33 7.24 -15.36
CA LYS A 406 -13.14 6.43 -15.06
C LYS A 406 -13.03 6.24 -13.56
N ILE A 407 -12.83 5.00 -13.13
CA ILE A 407 -12.68 4.63 -11.73
C ILE A 407 -11.20 4.44 -11.45
N LEU A 408 -10.68 5.20 -10.49
CA LEU A 408 -9.27 5.18 -10.10
C LEU A 408 -9.13 4.97 -8.59
N PRO A 409 -8.00 4.44 -8.11
CA PRO A 409 -7.74 4.38 -6.68
C PRO A 409 -7.58 5.79 -6.11
N LYS A 410 -7.98 5.98 -4.86
CA LYS A 410 -7.76 7.22 -4.13
C LYS A 410 -6.27 7.54 -4.05
N GLY A 411 -5.91 8.77 -4.31
CA GLY A 411 -4.53 9.21 -4.45
C GLY A 411 -4.02 9.15 -5.88
N ALA A 412 -4.88 8.75 -6.85
CA ALA A 412 -4.52 8.78 -8.27
C ALA A 412 -4.29 10.20 -8.77
N THR A 413 -3.40 10.29 -9.75
CA THR A 413 -2.93 11.54 -10.36
C THR A 413 -3.39 11.65 -11.82
N PRO A 414 -3.25 12.80 -12.47
CA PRO A 414 -3.49 12.95 -13.90
C PRO A 414 -2.74 11.95 -14.79
N VAL A 415 -1.54 11.52 -14.39
CA VAL A 415 -0.78 10.49 -15.12
C VAL A 415 -1.50 9.14 -15.02
N ASP A 416 -1.97 8.75 -13.82
CA ASP A 416 -2.79 7.55 -13.63
C ASP A 416 -4.04 7.57 -14.52
N PHE A 417 -4.73 8.72 -14.55
CA PHE A 417 -5.90 8.92 -15.41
C PHE A 417 -5.54 8.80 -16.89
N GLY A 418 -4.41 9.38 -17.34
CA GLY A 418 -3.94 9.27 -18.71
C GLY A 418 -3.75 7.81 -19.14
N PHE A 419 -3.12 6.98 -18.29
CA PHE A 419 -2.95 5.54 -18.53
C PHE A 419 -4.28 4.76 -18.45
N ALA A 420 -5.24 5.22 -17.62
CA ALA A 420 -6.56 4.61 -17.54
C ALA A 420 -7.40 4.88 -18.81
N VAL A 421 -7.21 6.02 -19.45
CA VAL A 421 -7.87 6.34 -20.73
C VAL A 421 -7.21 5.56 -21.87
N HIS A 422 -5.92 5.73 -22.08
CA HIS A 422 -5.14 5.01 -23.09
C HIS A 422 -3.64 5.13 -22.81
N SER A 423 -2.88 4.04 -22.98
CA SER A 423 -1.44 4.02 -22.69
C SER A 423 -0.66 5.13 -23.43
N ASN A 424 -1.00 5.42 -24.68
CA ASN A 424 -0.35 6.49 -25.45
C ASN A 424 -0.60 7.89 -24.86
N ILE A 425 -1.77 8.14 -24.26
CA ILE A 425 -2.08 9.38 -23.55
C ILE A 425 -1.24 9.47 -22.28
N GLY A 426 -1.14 8.36 -21.53
CA GLY A 426 -0.31 8.27 -20.34
C GLY A 426 1.17 8.54 -20.62
N PHE A 427 1.75 7.93 -21.65
CA PHE A 427 3.15 8.14 -22.03
C PHE A 427 3.49 9.57 -22.41
N HIS A 428 2.57 10.27 -23.06
CA HIS A 428 2.78 11.62 -23.58
C HIS A 428 2.13 12.73 -22.76
N CYS A 429 1.81 12.45 -21.50
CA CYS A 429 1.17 13.39 -20.58
C CYS A 429 2.12 14.55 -20.25
N LEU A 430 1.85 15.73 -20.82
CA LEU A 430 2.63 16.95 -20.59
C LEU A 430 2.09 17.75 -19.41
N SER A 431 0.76 17.87 -19.31
CA SER A 431 0.04 18.64 -18.31
C SER A 431 -1.41 18.14 -18.25
N ALA A 432 -2.16 18.55 -17.26
CA ALA A 432 -3.59 18.25 -17.15
C ALA A 432 -4.40 19.48 -16.77
N LYS A 433 -5.69 19.48 -17.18
CA LYS A 433 -6.68 20.40 -16.63
C LYS A 433 -7.66 19.60 -15.80
N VAL A 434 -7.87 20.03 -14.57
CA VAL A 434 -8.90 19.49 -13.67
C VAL A 434 -9.94 20.59 -13.47
N ASN A 435 -11.19 20.29 -13.81
CA ASN A 435 -12.31 21.23 -13.76
C ASN A 435 -12.00 22.57 -14.51
N GLY A 436 -11.32 22.46 -15.67
CA GLY A 436 -10.92 23.59 -16.50
C GLY A 436 -9.65 24.32 -16.05
N ARG A 437 -9.01 23.97 -14.92
CA ARG A 437 -7.80 24.60 -14.40
C ARG A 437 -6.59 23.70 -14.65
N ILE A 438 -5.48 24.29 -15.12
CA ILE A 438 -4.22 23.57 -15.29
C ILE A 438 -3.67 23.20 -13.91
N VAL A 439 -3.30 21.91 -13.76
CA VAL A 439 -2.72 21.35 -12.52
C VAL A 439 -1.41 20.62 -12.84
N PRO A 440 -0.51 20.48 -11.86
CA PRO A 440 0.70 19.67 -12.02
C PRO A 440 0.35 18.17 -12.14
N LEU A 441 1.30 17.36 -12.64
CA LEU A 441 1.07 15.93 -12.91
C LEU A 441 0.93 15.07 -11.65
N ASP A 442 1.43 15.54 -10.51
CA ASP A 442 1.33 14.92 -9.19
C ASP A 442 0.09 15.37 -8.39
N HIS A 443 -0.78 16.18 -9.00
CA HIS A 443 -2.03 16.63 -8.39
C HIS A 443 -2.92 15.44 -8.02
N LEU A 444 -3.45 15.43 -6.78
CA LEU A 444 -4.33 14.36 -6.32
C LEU A 444 -5.77 14.59 -6.80
N LEU A 445 -6.26 13.66 -7.60
CA LEU A 445 -7.64 13.69 -8.11
C LEU A 445 -8.65 13.31 -7.02
N VAL A 446 -9.84 13.91 -7.09
CA VAL A 446 -10.96 13.60 -6.21
C VAL A 446 -12.21 13.20 -7.00
N SER A 447 -13.16 12.51 -6.35
CA SER A 447 -14.41 12.13 -7.00
C SER A 447 -15.19 13.35 -7.48
N GLY A 448 -15.66 13.31 -8.72
CA GLY A 448 -16.38 14.40 -9.38
C GLY A 448 -15.50 15.25 -10.30
N ASP A 449 -14.18 15.08 -10.28
CA ASP A 449 -13.28 15.83 -11.15
C ASP A 449 -13.48 15.47 -12.63
N GLN A 450 -13.53 16.50 -13.48
CA GLN A 450 -13.42 16.37 -14.92
C GLN A 450 -11.97 16.61 -15.33
N VAL A 451 -11.34 15.60 -15.93
CA VAL A 451 -9.89 15.59 -16.22
C VAL A 451 -9.64 15.58 -17.72
N GLU A 452 -8.92 16.57 -18.21
CA GLU A 452 -8.43 16.69 -19.59
C GLU A 452 -6.91 16.57 -19.60
N ILE A 453 -6.35 15.56 -20.31
CA ILE A 453 -4.89 15.40 -20.46
C ILE A 453 -4.40 16.16 -21.68
N ILE A 454 -3.41 17.00 -21.48
CA ILE A 454 -2.69 17.71 -22.55
C ILE A 454 -1.47 16.86 -22.88
N THR A 455 -1.36 16.41 -24.13
CA THR A 455 -0.27 15.54 -24.58
C THR A 455 0.72 16.25 -25.46
N SER A 456 1.98 15.80 -25.45
CA SER A 456 3.02 16.24 -26.39
C SER A 456 3.84 15.04 -26.84
N LYS A 457 4.07 14.92 -28.16
CA LYS A 457 4.92 13.84 -28.73
C LYS A 457 6.37 13.85 -28.22
N LYS A 458 6.84 15.00 -27.70
CA LYS A 458 8.17 15.14 -27.12
C LYS A 458 8.25 14.76 -25.66
N GLN A 459 7.09 14.64 -24.99
CA GLN A 459 7.04 14.22 -23.59
C GLN A 459 7.17 12.72 -23.49
N THR A 460 7.99 12.27 -22.55
CA THR A 460 8.22 10.87 -22.21
C THR A 460 8.23 10.69 -20.71
N PRO A 461 7.89 9.49 -20.20
CA PRO A 461 7.99 9.20 -18.77
C PRO A 461 9.40 9.41 -18.22
N ASN A 462 9.49 9.83 -16.98
CA ASN A 462 10.73 9.91 -16.23
C ASN A 462 10.62 9.14 -14.90
N THR A 463 11.72 8.99 -14.19
CA THR A 463 11.78 8.28 -12.90
C THR A 463 10.92 8.92 -11.81
N ASP A 464 10.70 10.25 -11.88
CA ASP A 464 9.91 10.98 -10.88
C ASP A 464 8.42 10.60 -10.94
N TRP A 465 7.92 10.22 -12.13
CA TRP A 465 6.53 9.80 -12.29
C TRP A 465 6.22 8.54 -11.47
N GLU A 466 7.19 7.64 -11.30
CA GLU A 466 6.99 6.43 -10.49
C GLU A 466 6.72 6.74 -9.01
N GLN A 467 7.19 7.89 -8.50
CA GLN A 467 7.06 8.26 -7.10
C GLN A 467 5.63 8.67 -6.71
N PHE A 468 4.88 9.27 -7.64
CA PHE A 468 3.55 9.80 -7.35
C PHE A 468 2.39 9.03 -8.01
N VAL A 469 2.64 8.21 -9.04
CA VAL A 469 1.56 7.37 -9.61
C VAL A 469 1.21 6.22 -8.67
N VAL A 470 -0.07 5.88 -8.59
CA VAL A 470 -0.55 4.84 -7.66
C VAL A 470 -1.11 3.62 -8.39
N THR A 471 -1.58 3.75 -9.65
CA THR A 471 -2.14 2.62 -10.39
C THR A 471 -1.05 1.65 -10.84
N HIS A 472 -1.35 0.35 -10.76
CA HIS A 472 -0.44 -0.69 -11.24
C HIS A 472 -0.10 -0.51 -12.72
N LYS A 473 -1.13 -0.24 -13.54
CA LYS A 473 -0.97 -0.02 -14.98
C LYS A 473 0.02 1.10 -15.31
N ALA A 474 -0.11 2.26 -14.63
CA ALA A 474 0.82 3.37 -14.83
C ALA A 474 2.24 3.00 -14.41
N LYS A 475 2.41 2.40 -13.21
CA LYS A 475 3.72 1.98 -12.70
C LYS A 475 4.41 0.99 -13.63
N GLU A 476 3.69 -0.04 -14.08
CA GLU A 476 4.22 -1.07 -14.97
C GLU A 476 4.67 -0.48 -16.31
N HIS A 477 3.79 0.30 -16.95
CA HIS A 477 4.12 0.95 -18.23
C HIS A 477 5.30 1.91 -18.12
N ILE A 478 5.38 2.72 -17.04
CA ILE A 478 6.48 3.64 -16.81
C ILE A 478 7.79 2.86 -16.59
N ARG A 479 7.79 1.83 -15.73
CA ARG A 479 8.98 0.98 -15.48
C ARG A 479 9.46 0.28 -16.74
N LYS A 480 8.54 -0.30 -17.50
CA LYS A 480 8.87 -0.95 -18.77
C LYS A 480 9.50 0.05 -19.75
N TRP A 481 8.89 1.22 -19.88
CA TRP A 481 9.41 2.27 -20.76
C TRP A 481 10.82 2.72 -20.32
N ILE A 482 11.03 2.99 -19.03
CA ILE A 482 12.35 3.38 -18.49
C ILE A 482 13.39 2.28 -18.77
N LYS A 483 13.05 1.01 -18.51
CA LYS A 483 13.93 -0.14 -18.77
C LYS A 483 14.28 -0.30 -20.25
N ASP A 484 13.30 -0.10 -21.14
CA ASP A 484 13.51 -0.20 -22.59
C ASP A 484 14.36 0.98 -23.12
N GLU A 485 14.14 2.19 -22.61
CA GLU A 485 14.93 3.37 -22.96
C GLU A 485 16.38 3.25 -22.46
N GLU A 486 16.56 2.73 -21.24
CA GLU A 486 17.87 2.43 -20.71
C GLU A 486 18.61 1.35 -21.53
N ARG A 487 17.89 0.31 -21.98
CA ARG A 487 18.47 -0.71 -22.88
C ARG A 487 18.90 -0.13 -24.21
N LYS A 488 18.12 0.79 -24.80
CA LYS A 488 18.52 1.52 -26.02
C LYS A 488 19.75 2.36 -25.78
N SER A 489 19.75 3.14 -24.69
CA SER A 489 20.88 3.99 -24.31
C SER A 489 22.19 3.19 -24.12
N VAL A 490 22.09 2.00 -23.48
CA VAL A 490 23.23 1.08 -23.34
C VAL A 490 23.67 0.53 -24.71
N SER A 491 22.72 0.19 -25.59
CA SER A 491 23.03 -0.30 -26.96
C SER A 491 23.72 0.79 -27.79
N ASP A 492 23.21 2.03 -27.72
CA ASP A 492 23.80 3.16 -28.44
C ASP A 492 25.20 3.51 -27.91
N GLY A 493 25.37 3.47 -26.58
CA GLY A 493 26.68 3.65 -25.94
C GLY A 493 27.68 2.55 -26.34
N ARG A 494 27.23 1.30 -26.45
CA ARG A 494 28.02 0.18 -26.93
C ARG A 494 28.45 0.39 -28.39
N GLU A 495 27.52 0.80 -29.26
CA GLU A 495 27.84 1.10 -30.66
C GLU A 495 28.88 2.25 -30.80
N GLN A 496 28.73 3.30 -30.00
CA GLN A 496 29.69 4.39 -29.92
C GLN A 496 31.07 3.88 -29.49
N TRP A 497 31.14 3.05 -28.45
CA TRP A 497 32.39 2.43 -27.99
C TRP A 497 33.03 1.54 -29.05
N GLU A 498 32.27 0.65 -29.69
CA GLU A 498 32.77 -0.25 -30.74
C GLU A 498 33.34 0.53 -31.95
N LYS A 499 32.76 1.68 -32.32
CA LYS A 499 33.30 2.57 -33.34
C LYS A 499 34.68 3.13 -32.94
N ARG A 500 34.87 3.45 -31.65
CA ARG A 500 36.15 4.00 -31.14
C ARG A 500 37.21 2.91 -30.98
N THR A 501 36.86 1.73 -30.48
CA THR A 501 37.80 0.60 -30.37
C THR A 501 38.39 0.23 -31.74
N LYS A 502 37.59 0.25 -32.80
CA LYS A 502 38.07 0.05 -34.20
C LYS A 502 39.07 1.13 -34.62
N LYS A 503 38.80 2.41 -34.31
CA LYS A 503 39.71 3.56 -34.63
C LYS A 503 41.07 3.39 -33.95
N TYR A 504 41.10 2.97 -32.67
CA TYR A 504 42.33 2.81 -31.89
C TYR A 504 42.91 1.39 -31.97
N LYS A 505 42.37 0.51 -32.82
CA LYS A 505 42.80 -0.91 -32.98
C LYS A 505 42.84 -1.67 -31.64
N LEU A 506 41.88 -1.41 -30.76
CA LEU A 506 41.73 -2.09 -29.48
C LEU A 506 40.93 -3.37 -29.68
N HIS A 507 41.55 -4.51 -29.29
CA HIS A 507 40.89 -5.82 -29.27
C HIS A 507 40.77 -6.24 -27.81
N LEU A 508 39.70 -5.82 -27.12
CA LEU A 508 39.40 -6.18 -25.74
C LEU A 508 38.10 -6.97 -25.73
N ASN A 509 38.09 -8.08 -25.04
CA ASN A 509 36.81 -8.77 -24.73
C ASN A 509 36.14 -8.10 -23.53
N ASP A 510 34.85 -8.45 -23.27
CA ASP A 510 34.03 -7.85 -22.24
C ASP A 510 34.64 -8.03 -20.83
N ASP A 511 35.25 -9.19 -20.54
CA ASP A 511 35.89 -9.49 -19.24
C ASP A 511 37.18 -8.65 -19.03
N GLU A 512 37.97 -8.49 -20.07
CA GLU A 512 39.16 -7.64 -20.02
C GLU A 512 38.78 -6.18 -19.87
N LEU A 513 37.72 -5.74 -20.53
CA LEU A 513 37.21 -4.39 -20.41
C LEU A 513 36.73 -4.12 -18.98
N ILE A 514 35.91 -5.00 -18.38
CA ILE A 514 35.44 -4.88 -16.98
C ILE A 514 36.63 -4.79 -16.02
N LYS A 515 37.63 -5.69 -16.15
CA LYS A 515 38.81 -5.69 -15.29
C LYS A 515 39.59 -4.39 -15.34
N ARG A 516 39.66 -3.73 -16.50
CA ARG A 516 40.33 -2.43 -16.67
C ARG A 516 39.46 -1.25 -16.25
N LEU A 517 38.15 -1.39 -16.34
CA LEU A 517 37.19 -0.37 -15.88
C LEU A 517 37.04 -0.36 -14.36
N SER A 518 37.31 -1.48 -13.67
CA SER A 518 37.29 -1.55 -12.20
C SER A 518 38.29 -0.61 -11.55
N ASP A 519 39.43 -0.33 -12.22
CA ASP A 519 40.39 0.68 -11.78
C ASP A 519 39.87 2.13 -11.84
N ARG A 520 38.71 2.36 -12.50
CA ARG A 520 38.04 3.65 -12.67
C ARG A 520 36.70 3.74 -11.93
N SER A 521 36.48 2.90 -10.95
CA SER A 521 35.21 2.84 -10.16
C SER A 521 33.97 2.51 -11.00
N LEU A 522 34.11 1.93 -12.17
CA LEU A 522 33.00 1.46 -13.00
C LEU A 522 32.82 -0.04 -12.77
N LEU A 523 31.68 -0.40 -12.13
CA LEU A 523 31.42 -1.77 -11.66
C LEU A 523 30.74 -2.66 -12.71
N SER A 524 30.20 -2.08 -13.81
CA SER A 524 29.52 -2.84 -14.84
C SER A 524 29.67 -2.23 -16.24
N LEU A 525 29.64 -3.10 -17.27
CA LEU A 525 29.61 -2.66 -18.67
C LEU A 525 28.34 -1.84 -18.99
N ARG A 526 27.24 -2.14 -18.34
CA ARG A 526 25.97 -1.40 -18.50
C ARG A 526 26.14 0.05 -18.08
N GLU A 527 26.73 0.29 -16.92
CA GLU A 527 27.01 1.65 -16.43
C GLU A 527 27.98 2.38 -17.34
N PHE A 528 29.03 1.69 -17.82
CA PHE A 528 30.01 2.23 -18.74
C PHE A 528 29.38 2.70 -20.05
N TYR A 529 28.57 1.85 -20.71
CA TYR A 529 27.92 2.23 -21.96
C TYR A 529 26.88 3.32 -21.78
N LEU A 530 26.17 3.32 -20.65
CA LEU A 530 25.18 4.36 -20.31
C LEU A 530 25.88 5.72 -20.19
N LYS A 531 27.00 5.79 -19.45
CA LYS A 531 27.78 7.03 -19.28
C LYS A 531 28.44 7.54 -20.58
N ILE A 532 28.73 6.62 -21.51
CA ILE A 532 29.15 7.01 -22.86
C ILE A 532 28.00 7.65 -23.63
N HIS A 533 26.81 7.04 -23.58
CA HIS A 533 25.61 7.56 -24.25
C HIS A 533 25.21 8.94 -23.73
N THR A 534 25.25 9.14 -22.40
CA THR A 534 24.92 10.43 -21.76
C THR A 534 25.98 11.49 -21.94
N GLY A 535 27.17 11.14 -22.46
CA GLY A 535 28.30 12.05 -22.63
C GLY A 535 29.08 12.35 -21.33
N GLU A 536 28.77 11.64 -20.23
CA GLU A 536 29.54 11.74 -18.98
C GLU A 536 30.95 11.15 -19.12
N LEU A 537 31.12 10.18 -20.03
CA LEU A 537 32.40 9.59 -20.37
C LEU A 537 32.66 9.77 -21.85
N ASP A 538 33.82 10.36 -22.16
CA ASP A 538 34.30 10.48 -23.55
C ASP A 538 34.96 9.16 -23.98
N PRO A 539 34.37 8.43 -24.97
CA PRO A 539 34.91 7.16 -25.42
C PRO A 539 36.27 7.29 -26.12
N ASP A 540 36.61 8.46 -26.73
CA ASP A 540 37.93 8.68 -27.34
C ASP A 540 39.03 8.75 -26.28
N VAL A 541 38.81 9.49 -25.17
CA VAL A 541 39.76 9.60 -24.04
C VAL A 541 40.06 8.24 -23.41
N ILE A 542 38.98 7.45 -23.21
CA ILE A 542 39.12 6.12 -22.58
C ILE A 542 39.86 5.16 -23.54
N ALA A 543 39.50 5.16 -24.81
CA ALA A 543 40.14 4.28 -25.80
C ALA A 543 41.62 4.62 -25.99
N GLU A 544 42.00 5.89 -25.96
CA GLU A 544 43.39 6.34 -26.06
C GLU A 544 44.21 5.94 -24.83
N ASP A 545 43.66 6.14 -23.62
CA ASP A 545 44.31 5.71 -22.36
C ASP A 545 44.52 4.19 -22.31
N LEU A 546 43.50 3.41 -22.69
CA LEU A 546 43.61 1.96 -22.75
C LEU A 546 44.61 1.50 -23.82
N ALA A 547 44.68 2.16 -24.97
CA ALA A 547 45.64 1.86 -26.01
C ALA A 547 47.09 2.20 -25.58
N SER A 548 47.31 3.28 -24.83
CA SER A 548 48.63 3.66 -24.29
C SER A 548 49.12 2.66 -23.23
N LYS A 549 48.22 2.19 -22.32
CA LYS A 549 48.54 1.19 -21.28
C LYS A 549 48.79 -0.21 -21.84
N LEU A 550 48.24 -0.55 -23.00
CA LEU A 550 48.55 -1.79 -23.70
C LEU A 550 49.94 -1.80 -24.35
N LYS A 551 50.44 -0.62 -24.71
CA LYS A 551 51.81 -0.46 -25.30
C LYS A 551 52.93 -0.46 -24.25
N HIS A 552 52.63 -0.12 -22.99
CA HIS A 552 53.58 -0.09 -21.89
C HIS A 552 52.98 -0.69 -20.62
N PRO A 553 53.08 -2.03 -20.39
CA PRO A 553 52.55 -2.66 -19.18
C PRO A 553 53.37 -2.27 -17.95
N PRO A 554 52.73 -1.91 -16.82
CA PRO A 554 53.41 -1.64 -15.56
C PRO A 554 53.99 -2.93 -14.96
N GLN A 555 55.23 -2.85 -14.42
CA GLN A 555 55.84 -3.96 -13.68
C GLN A 555 55.19 -4.15 -12.33
N GLU A 556 54.69 -5.37 -12.05
CA GLU A 556 54.08 -5.76 -10.78
C GLU A 556 55.15 -6.09 -9.71
N THR A 557 55.02 -5.51 -8.53
CA THR A 557 55.69 -5.94 -7.30
C THR A 557 54.70 -6.70 -6.40
N PRO A 558 55.10 -7.83 -5.76
CA PRO A 558 54.16 -8.64 -4.99
C PRO A 558 53.81 -8.02 -3.65
N ARG A 559 52.52 -8.01 -3.29
CA ARG A 559 52.02 -7.63 -1.96
C ARG A 559 51.52 -8.83 -1.16
N GLU A 560 52.07 -8.94 0.07
CA GLU A 560 51.62 -9.92 1.09
C GLU A 560 50.21 -9.65 1.58
N GLU A 561 49.38 -10.72 1.70
CA GLU A 561 48.02 -10.66 2.28
C GLU A 561 48.05 -10.76 3.81
N LYS A 562 47.63 -9.70 4.48
CA LYS A 562 47.22 -9.75 5.90
C LYS A 562 45.69 -9.79 6.01
N LYS A 563 45.18 -10.75 6.77
CA LYS A 563 43.73 -10.87 7.11
C LYS A 563 43.30 -9.70 7.99
N THR A 564 42.41 -8.88 7.47
CA THR A 564 41.89 -7.67 8.12
C THR A 564 40.41 -7.85 8.52
N GLY A 565 40.00 -7.24 9.64
CA GLY A 565 38.63 -7.28 10.19
C GLY A 565 37.62 -6.56 9.27
N TRP A 566 36.30 -6.77 9.49
CA TRP A 566 35.23 -6.24 8.64
C TRP A 566 35.25 -4.70 8.48
N VAL A 567 35.72 -3.96 9.50
CA VAL A 567 35.89 -2.50 9.44
C VAL A 567 36.99 -2.12 8.44
N GLU A 568 38.10 -2.84 8.41
CA GLU A 568 39.19 -2.62 7.45
C GLU A 568 38.82 -3.06 6.03
N GLN A 569 37.93 -4.06 5.89
CA GLN A 569 37.37 -4.46 4.59
C GLN A 569 36.40 -3.39 4.05
N PHE A 570 35.59 -2.74 4.92
CA PHE A 570 34.75 -1.60 4.58
C PHE A 570 35.61 -0.37 4.21
N ILE A 571 36.64 -0.05 4.97
CA ILE A 571 37.59 1.02 4.69
C ILE A 571 38.30 0.85 3.34
N ARG A 572 38.65 -0.38 2.99
CA ARG A 572 39.26 -0.73 1.71
C ARG A 572 38.32 -0.55 0.51
N THR A 573 37.04 -0.80 0.68
CA THR A 573 36.01 -0.62 -0.36
C THR A 573 35.63 0.86 -0.55
N ALA A 574 35.75 1.67 0.52
CA ALA A 574 35.38 3.10 0.53
C ALA A 574 36.50 4.04 -0.01
N ARG A 575 37.68 3.53 -0.32
CA ARG A 575 38.90 4.34 -0.68
C ARG A 575 38.89 4.98 -2.08
N ASN A 576 37.87 4.78 -2.90
CA ASN A 576 38.00 5.05 -4.35
C ASN A 576 37.13 6.19 -4.90
N ILE A 577 36.75 7.24 -4.13
CA ILE A 577 36.03 8.38 -4.71
C ILE A 577 36.62 9.73 -4.24
N THR A 578 36.94 10.56 -5.22
CA THR A 578 37.55 11.88 -5.12
C THR A 578 36.66 12.92 -4.45
N GLY A 579 37.19 13.58 -3.42
CA GLY A 579 36.52 14.65 -2.66
C GLY A 579 36.35 14.29 -1.18
N GLY A 580 37.49 14.04 -0.50
CA GLY A 580 37.46 13.29 0.71
C GLY A 580 37.43 14.07 1.99
N ILE A 581 36.71 13.54 2.93
CA ILE A 581 36.76 13.87 4.35
C ILE A 581 37.78 12.95 5.02
N SER A 582 38.61 13.51 5.92
CA SER A 582 39.56 12.71 6.72
C SER A 582 38.91 12.13 7.98
N LEU A 583 39.23 10.88 8.29
CA LEU A 583 38.81 10.18 9.50
C LEU A 583 39.96 10.19 10.52
N GLY A 584 39.71 10.73 11.73
CA GLY A 584 40.62 10.57 12.86
C GLY A 584 42.11 10.99 12.60
N GLY A 585 42.37 11.95 11.71
CA GLY A 585 43.73 12.45 11.47
C GLY A 585 44.54 11.73 10.37
N SER A 586 43.92 10.79 9.62
CA SER A 586 44.54 10.16 8.45
C SER A 586 44.12 10.87 7.14
N GLU A 587 45.01 10.97 6.16
CA GLU A 587 44.76 11.64 4.85
C GLU A 587 43.94 10.77 3.86
N ASP A 588 43.22 9.75 4.35
CA ASP A 588 42.46 8.83 3.53
C ASP A 588 41.05 9.41 3.19
N THR A 589 40.74 9.41 1.90
CA THR A 589 39.45 9.90 1.33
C THR A 589 38.39 8.79 1.27
N PHE A 590 37.23 9.02 1.87
CA PHE A 590 36.13 8.05 1.95
C PHE A 590 34.90 8.50 1.15
N MET A 591 34.13 7.51 0.65
CA MET A 591 32.80 7.75 0.11
C MET A 591 31.89 8.36 1.16
N HIS A 592 31.38 9.57 0.92
CA HIS A 592 30.50 10.24 1.86
C HIS A 592 29.36 10.97 1.17
N ASN A 593 28.23 11.07 1.87
CA ASN A 593 27.06 11.84 1.45
C ASN A 593 26.64 12.77 2.59
N TYR A 594 26.31 14.01 2.26
CA TYR A 594 25.76 14.94 3.23
C TYR A 594 24.29 14.65 3.54
N ALA A 595 23.93 14.68 4.82
CA ALA A 595 22.58 14.37 5.26
C ALA A 595 21.59 15.48 4.89
N LYS A 596 20.54 15.13 4.17
CA LYS A 596 19.48 16.08 3.74
C LYS A 596 18.70 16.69 4.91
N CYS A 597 18.62 16.00 6.06
CA CYS A 597 17.87 16.45 7.23
C CYS A 597 18.50 17.64 7.97
N CYS A 598 19.79 17.94 7.74
CA CYS A 598 20.49 19.02 8.43
C CYS A 598 21.43 19.84 7.55
N ASN A 599 21.60 19.46 6.28
CA ASN A 599 22.41 20.15 5.26
C ASN A 599 23.68 20.78 5.85
N PRO A 600 24.69 19.96 6.28
CA PRO A 600 25.90 20.48 6.88
C PRO A 600 26.72 21.25 5.81
N ILE A 601 27.30 22.37 6.21
CA ILE A 601 28.22 23.18 5.39
C ILE A 601 29.54 23.37 6.09
N PRO A 602 30.67 23.65 5.39
CA PRO A 602 31.95 23.88 6.02
C PRO A 602 31.89 24.93 7.13
N GLY A 603 32.50 24.59 8.27
CA GLY A 603 32.42 25.36 9.50
C GLY A 603 31.34 24.88 10.51
N ASP A 604 30.44 23.98 10.11
CA ASP A 604 29.58 23.25 11.08
C ASP A 604 30.40 22.17 11.79
N GLU A 605 30.08 21.90 13.06
CA GLU A 605 30.57 20.70 13.74
C GLU A 605 29.85 19.48 13.17
N ILE A 606 30.60 18.53 12.61
CA ILE A 606 30.08 17.38 11.90
C ILE A 606 30.41 16.05 12.58
N ILE A 607 29.62 15.04 12.29
CA ILE A 607 29.81 13.66 12.68
C ILE A 607 29.35 12.74 11.53
N GLY A 608 30.10 11.67 11.32
CA GLY A 608 29.78 10.67 10.30
C GLY A 608 29.00 9.51 10.91
N PHE A 609 28.08 8.94 10.13
CA PHE A 609 27.38 7.71 10.42
C PHE A 609 27.59 6.70 9.29
N ILE A 610 28.09 5.50 9.61
CA ILE A 610 28.34 4.44 8.64
C ILE A 610 27.00 3.82 8.24
N THR A 611 26.62 3.98 6.95
CA THR A 611 25.39 3.41 6.39
C THR A 611 25.69 2.08 5.67
N THR A 612 24.70 1.18 5.66
CA THR A 612 24.84 -0.11 4.99
C THR A 612 24.69 0.10 3.46
N GLY A 613 25.81 0.06 2.73
CA GLY A 613 25.82 0.14 1.26
C GLY A 613 26.01 1.55 0.64
N GLU A 614 25.86 2.66 1.40
CA GLU A 614 25.96 4.03 0.88
C GLU A 614 27.19 4.82 1.40
N GLY A 615 28.10 4.22 2.14
CA GLY A 615 29.26 4.89 2.72
C GLY A 615 28.97 5.65 4.02
N ILE A 616 29.66 6.76 4.25
CA ILE A 616 29.51 7.58 5.46
C ILE A 616 28.53 8.71 5.20
N ARG A 617 27.47 8.82 5.98
CA ARG A 617 26.51 9.94 5.94
C ARG A 617 26.89 10.98 6.98
N ILE A 618 27.16 12.20 6.54
CA ILE A 618 27.64 13.28 7.39
C ILE A 618 26.48 14.12 7.85
N HIS A 619 26.37 14.25 9.17
CA HIS A 619 25.41 15.10 9.85
C HIS A 619 26.11 16.20 10.65
N ARG A 620 25.39 17.26 10.97
CA ARG A 620 25.82 18.18 12.03
C ARG A 620 25.67 17.49 13.38
N LYS A 621 26.61 17.70 14.30
CA LYS A 621 26.51 17.16 15.68
C LYS A 621 25.22 17.59 16.40
N SER A 622 24.70 18.77 16.10
CA SER A 622 23.46 19.31 16.65
C SER A 622 22.17 18.77 16.02
N CYS A 623 22.25 17.85 15.05
CA CYS A 623 21.07 17.29 14.38
C CYS A 623 20.29 16.34 15.29
N LYS A 624 18.97 16.52 15.40
CA LYS A 624 18.09 15.66 16.23
C LYS A 624 18.18 14.17 15.86
N ASN A 625 18.35 13.87 14.58
CA ASN A 625 18.48 12.49 14.11
C ASN A 625 19.78 11.83 14.59
N VAL A 626 20.84 12.59 14.84
CA VAL A 626 22.12 12.09 15.38
C VAL A 626 21.93 11.57 16.81
N ALA A 627 21.19 12.29 17.64
CA ALA A 627 20.94 11.87 19.02
C ALA A 627 20.20 10.52 19.09
N THR A 628 19.22 10.31 18.21
CA THR A 628 18.45 9.06 18.13
C THR A 628 19.32 7.90 17.66
N VAL A 629 20.14 8.11 16.63
CA VAL A 629 21.01 7.07 16.07
C VAL A 629 22.18 6.76 17.01
N ALA A 630 22.76 7.78 17.66
CA ALA A 630 23.83 7.59 18.64
C ALA A 630 23.39 6.77 19.85
N ALA A 631 22.11 6.88 20.26
CA ALA A 631 21.54 6.09 21.32
C ALA A 631 21.28 4.62 20.92
N ALA A 632 20.93 4.36 19.65
CA ALA A 632 20.60 3.02 19.15
C ALA A 632 21.85 2.23 18.71
N GLU A 633 22.78 2.87 17.99
CA GLU A 633 23.92 2.20 17.35
C GLU A 633 25.22 3.04 17.47
N PRO A 634 25.76 3.28 18.68
CA PRO A 634 26.92 4.16 18.88
C PRO A 634 28.18 3.68 18.13
N GLN A 635 28.32 2.38 17.87
CA GLN A 635 29.47 1.80 17.19
C GLN A 635 29.55 2.15 15.69
N ARG A 636 28.51 2.74 15.12
CA ARG A 636 28.47 3.19 13.71
C ARG A 636 28.78 4.68 13.57
N MET A 637 29.01 5.38 14.66
CA MET A 637 29.40 6.79 14.68
C MET A 637 30.89 6.92 14.48
N VAL A 638 31.31 7.86 13.61
CA VAL A 638 32.71 8.14 13.32
C VAL A 638 32.96 9.64 13.37
N GLU A 639 34.11 10.05 13.96
CA GLU A 639 34.53 11.44 13.89
C GLU A 639 35.07 11.76 12.51
N VAL A 640 34.56 12.84 11.92
CA VAL A 640 34.92 13.31 10.60
C VAL A 640 35.25 14.79 10.63
N ASN A 641 36.22 15.24 9.83
CA ASN A 641 36.63 16.63 9.69
C ASN A 641 36.38 17.10 8.26
N TRP A 642 36.10 18.41 8.11
CA TRP A 642 35.95 19.02 6.79
C TRP A 642 37.26 18.94 6.02
N PRO A 643 37.23 18.62 4.72
CA PRO A 643 38.40 18.70 3.84
C PRO A 643 38.85 20.16 3.71
N GLN A 644 40.12 20.39 3.47
CA GLN A 644 40.60 21.74 3.12
C GLN A 644 39.90 22.26 1.87
N ALA A 645 39.37 23.47 1.95
CA ALA A 645 38.41 24.04 1.02
C ALA A 645 38.98 24.10 -0.44
N ASN A 646 38.39 23.32 -1.33
CA ASN A 646 38.62 23.40 -2.78
C ASN A 646 37.43 24.06 -3.49
N GLY A 647 37.07 25.30 -3.11
CA GLY A 647 36.11 26.11 -3.90
C GLY A 647 34.68 25.56 -4.09
N ALA A 648 34.29 24.50 -3.40
CA ALA A 648 32.98 23.90 -3.51
C ALA A 648 31.89 24.80 -2.90
N GLU A 649 30.75 24.91 -3.57
CA GLU A 649 29.57 25.64 -3.08
C GLU A 649 28.56 24.70 -2.48
N PHE A 650 27.99 25.09 -1.33
CA PHE A 650 27.04 24.35 -0.56
C PHE A 650 25.67 25.05 -0.52
N ALA A 651 24.58 24.28 -0.60
CA ALA A 651 23.24 24.84 -0.52
C ALA A 651 22.86 25.14 0.93
N ALA A 652 22.39 26.34 1.22
CA ALA A 652 21.83 26.73 2.50
C ALA A 652 20.48 27.44 2.31
N ALA A 653 19.57 27.26 3.28
CA ALA A 653 18.27 27.94 3.31
C ALA A 653 18.28 28.99 4.42
N ILE A 654 17.78 30.20 4.11
CA ILE A 654 17.60 31.31 5.04
C ILE A 654 16.11 31.56 5.16
N ARG A 655 15.57 31.52 6.36
CA ARG A 655 14.21 31.99 6.65
C ARG A 655 14.26 33.50 6.87
N VAL A 656 13.40 34.21 6.16
CA VAL A 656 13.27 35.69 6.28
C VAL A 656 11.83 36.05 6.59
N SER A 657 11.60 37.00 7.46
CA SER A 657 10.27 37.54 7.73
C SER A 657 10.34 39.04 8.09
N GLY A 658 9.27 39.78 7.83
CA GLY A 658 9.21 41.21 8.08
C GLY A 658 7.95 41.87 7.52
N GLU A 659 7.92 43.19 7.51
CA GLU A 659 6.84 43.98 6.92
C GLU A 659 6.99 44.02 5.38
N ASP A 660 5.92 43.65 4.67
CA ASP A 660 5.94 43.70 3.21
C ASP A 660 5.86 45.17 2.69
N ARG A 661 6.62 45.42 1.64
CA ARG A 661 6.59 46.69 0.91
C ARG A 661 7.01 46.51 -0.54
N SER A 662 6.61 47.41 -1.38
CA SER A 662 7.05 47.42 -2.77
C SER A 662 8.58 47.43 -2.85
N GLY A 663 9.15 46.50 -3.64
CA GLY A 663 10.60 46.35 -3.84
C GLY A 663 11.29 45.48 -2.82
N MET A 664 10.61 44.90 -1.81
CA MET A 664 11.21 44.06 -0.77
C MET A 664 11.99 42.88 -1.37
N LEU A 665 11.38 42.15 -2.30
CA LEU A 665 12.05 41.02 -2.98
C LEU A 665 13.30 41.45 -3.74
N ASN A 666 13.27 42.62 -4.38
CA ASN A 666 14.42 43.16 -5.08
C ASN A 666 15.58 43.50 -4.12
N ASP A 667 15.24 44.09 -2.95
CA ASP A 667 16.24 44.44 -1.94
C ASP A 667 16.88 43.21 -1.32
N LEU A 668 16.09 42.16 -1.05
CA LEU A 668 16.58 40.87 -0.56
C LEU A 668 17.53 40.24 -1.58
N ALA A 669 17.09 40.13 -2.85
CA ALA A 669 17.88 39.52 -3.91
C ALA A 669 19.16 40.31 -4.18
N HIS A 670 19.11 41.64 -4.22
CA HIS A 670 20.27 42.51 -4.42
C HIS A 670 21.27 42.41 -3.27
N SER A 671 20.80 42.37 -2.02
CA SER A 671 21.64 42.23 -0.84
C SER A 671 22.43 40.94 -0.82
N ILE A 672 21.83 39.83 -1.33
CA ILE A 672 22.48 38.54 -1.40
C ILE A 672 23.47 38.47 -2.60
N SER A 673 23.01 38.80 -3.81
CA SER A 673 23.77 38.63 -5.02
C SER A 673 25.00 39.55 -5.13
N THR A 674 24.94 40.74 -4.51
CA THR A 674 26.09 41.67 -4.46
C THR A 674 27.17 41.26 -3.47
N TYR A 675 26.90 40.34 -2.57
CA TYR A 675 27.90 39.82 -1.63
C TYR A 675 28.61 38.60 -2.23
N GLN A 676 29.89 38.78 -2.60
CA GLN A 676 30.75 37.74 -3.19
C GLN A 676 30.13 36.99 -4.39
N ASN A 677 29.24 37.61 -5.16
CA ASN A 677 28.49 37.00 -6.27
C ASN A 677 27.73 35.75 -5.86
N THR A 678 27.11 35.80 -4.66
CA THR A 678 26.34 34.66 -4.14
C THR A 678 25.17 34.34 -5.07
N ASN A 679 25.09 33.09 -5.50
CA ASN A 679 24.01 32.60 -6.34
C ASN A 679 22.76 32.28 -5.49
N ILE A 680 21.62 32.82 -5.91
CA ILE A 680 20.30 32.50 -5.34
C ILE A 680 19.71 31.33 -6.15
N ARG A 681 19.51 30.17 -5.53
CA ARG A 681 18.95 28.98 -6.16
C ARG A 681 17.43 28.97 -6.23
N GLY A 682 16.79 29.66 -5.30
CA GLY A 682 15.32 29.75 -5.25
C GLY A 682 14.85 30.68 -4.15
N VAL A 683 13.64 31.23 -4.32
CA VAL A 683 12.97 32.09 -3.35
C VAL A 683 11.52 31.68 -3.28
N ASN A 684 11.02 31.48 -2.07
CA ASN A 684 9.61 31.27 -1.79
C ASN A 684 9.19 32.24 -0.69
N ILE A 685 8.34 33.21 -1.00
CA ILE A 685 7.88 34.23 -0.06
C ILE A 685 6.36 34.32 -0.16
N ASP A 686 5.71 34.17 0.98
CA ASP A 686 4.28 34.36 1.17
C ASP A 686 4.02 35.67 1.89
N VAL A 687 3.00 36.42 1.45
CA VAL A 687 2.58 37.68 2.07
C VAL A 687 1.18 37.51 2.66
N ARG A 688 1.04 37.83 3.97
CA ARG A 688 -0.24 37.84 4.69
C ARG A 688 -0.30 39.05 5.63
N ASP A 689 -1.40 39.75 5.62
CA ASP A 689 -1.67 40.89 6.54
C ASP A 689 -0.51 41.91 6.61
N SER A 690 0.02 42.32 5.44
CA SER A 690 1.17 43.22 5.31
C SER A 690 2.48 42.71 5.91
N MET A 691 2.56 41.44 6.24
CA MET A 691 3.79 40.77 6.67
C MET A 691 4.21 39.75 5.62
N PHE A 692 5.51 39.65 5.38
CA PHE A 692 6.05 38.56 4.57
C PHE A 692 6.78 37.52 5.43
N GLU A 693 6.68 36.26 5.06
CA GLU A 693 7.49 35.18 5.55
C GLU A 693 7.96 34.32 4.36
N GLY A 694 9.22 33.92 4.35
CA GLY A 694 9.69 33.12 3.25
C GLY A 694 11.03 32.45 3.48
N LEU A 695 11.40 31.63 2.48
CA LEU A 695 12.66 30.91 2.42
C LEU A 695 13.46 31.35 1.20
N VAL A 696 14.72 31.65 1.41
CA VAL A 696 15.68 31.97 0.35
C VAL A 696 16.77 30.89 0.33
N PHE A 697 16.92 30.21 -0.77
CA PHE A 697 17.95 29.19 -0.99
C PHE A 697 19.15 29.81 -1.68
N VAL A 698 20.33 29.68 -1.07
CA VAL A 698 21.57 30.31 -1.53
C VAL A 698 22.70 29.29 -1.64
N SER A 699 23.67 29.55 -2.56
CA SER A 699 24.93 28.82 -2.62
C SER A 699 25.97 29.53 -1.77
N VAL A 700 26.55 28.87 -0.79
CA VAL A 700 27.54 29.44 0.13
C VAL A 700 28.79 28.58 0.20
N LYS A 701 29.95 29.19 0.54
CA LYS A 701 31.24 28.48 0.68
C LYS A 701 31.37 27.81 2.06
N ASP A 702 30.91 28.49 3.10
CA ASP A 702 31.04 28.08 4.50
C ASP A 702 30.01 28.79 5.39
N THR A 703 30.08 28.53 6.68
CA THR A 703 29.20 29.15 7.71
C THR A 703 29.48 30.65 7.87
N GLU A 704 30.74 31.13 7.67
CA GLU A 704 31.05 32.55 7.76
C GLU A 704 30.37 33.30 6.61
N HIS A 705 30.48 32.80 5.38
CA HIS A 705 29.80 33.36 4.21
C HIS A 705 28.28 33.46 4.43
N LEU A 706 27.68 32.39 4.92
CA LEU A 706 26.22 32.35 5.24
C LEU A 706 25.85 33.40 6.31
N ASN A 707 26.61 33.47 7.39
CA ASN A 707 26.33 34.40 8.49
C ASN A 707 26.42 35.88 8.03
N ARG A 708 27.39 36.20 7.17
CA ARG A 708 27.50 37.55 6.58
C ARG A 708 26.30 37.91 5.71
N ILE A 709 25.76 36.96 4.96
CA ILE A 709 24.52 37.17 4.18
C ILE A 709 23.37 37.43 5.14
N ILE A 710 23.20 36.62 6.17
CA ILE A 710 22.13 36.78 7.17
C ILE A 710 22.23 38.17 7.86
N GLU A 711 23.41 38.60 8.26
CA GLU A 711 23.64 39.94 8.83
C GLU A 711 23.25 41.08 7.87
N ARG A 712 23.50 40.92 6.60
CA ARG A 712 23.12 41.90 5.57
C ARG A 712 21.61 41.96 5.38
N LEU A 713 20.94 40.81 5.36
CA LEU A 713 19.49 40.71 5.27
C LEU A 713 18.79 41.39 6.46
N ARG A 714 19.32 41.20 7.68
CA ARG A 714 18.80 41.85 8.90
C ARG A 714 18.90 43.38 8.88
N LYS A 715 19.79 43.95 8.05
CA LYS A 715 19.95 45.40 7.92
C LYS A 715 18.98 46.04 6.92
N ILE A 716 18.24 45.24 6.17
CA ILE A 716 17.25 45.74 5.21
C ILE A 716 16.03 46.28 5.99
N LYS A 717 15.64 47.51 5.70
CA LYS A 717 14.48 48.15 6.34
C LYS A 717 13.20 47.33 6.06
N GLY A 718 12.52 46.86 7.09
CA GLY A 718 11.32 46.03 7.00
C GLY A 718 11.59 44.56 7.26
N VAL A 719 12.82 44.08 7.26
CA VAL A 719 13.16 42.71 7.69
C VAL A 719 13.25 42.67 9.19
N SER A 720 12.37 41.90 9.84
CA SER A 720 12.34 41.72 11.30
C SER A 720 13.17 40.50 11.75
N ARG A 721 13.27 39.50 10.89
CA ARG A 721 14.03 38.28 11.19
C ARG A 721 14.67 37.69 9.93
N ALA A 722 15.91 37.27 10.07
CA ALA A 722 16.60 36.44 9.08
C ALA A 722 17.49 35.46 9.80
N ASP A 723 17.26 34.16 9.61
CA ASP A 723 17.98 33.08 10.29
C ASP A 723 18.21 31.92 9.33
N ARG A 724 19.28 31.15 9.57
CA ARG A 724 19.49 29.87 8.85
C ARG A 724 18.37 28.89 9.20
N LEU A 725 17.76 28.30 8.18
CA LEU A 725 16.82 27.18 8.38
C LEU A 725 17.61 25.95 8.80
N LEU A 726 17.32 25.41 9.97
CA LEU A 726 18.04 24.29 10.58
C LEU A 726 17.28 22.95 10.47
N GLU A 727 16.05 22.97 9.95
CA GLU A 727 15.18 21.77 9.75
C GLU A 727 14.48 21.82 8.40
#